data_18832d92a877fc2df67a1652ede4bc07
#
_entry.id   18832d92a877fc2df67a1652ede4bc07
#
_cell.length_a   1.000
_cell.length_b   1.000
_cell.length_c   1.000
_cell.angle_alpha   90.00
_cell.angle_beta   90.00
_cell.angle_gamma   90.00
#
_symmetry.space_group_name_H-M   'P 1'
#
loop_
_entity.id
_entity.type
_entity.pdbx_description
1 polymer ?
#
loop_
_entity_poly.entity_id
_entity_poly.type
_entity_poly.pdbx_seq_one_letter_code
_entity_poly.pdbx_strand_id
1 'polypeptide(L)'
;MNSTPHTPLLDKVRIPADLRTLAESELPQLASELRAELIDAVSHTGGHLGAGLGVVELTVALHYVFNTPDDRLIWDVGHQAYPHKILTGRRDRIRTLRQEGGLSGFTRRAESEYDPFGAAHSSTSISAGLGMAAARDLSGGRNNVIAVIGDGAMSAGMAYEAMNNAGALDARLIVILNDNDMSIAPPTGAMSAYLARLASGKTYVGLRDFGKKLTSYLGKRADRAITRAVEHARGYVTGGTLFEELGFYHIGPIDGHNLEHLIPVLKNVRDNGEGPVLIHVVTQKGKGYAPAEAAADKYHGVNKFDVITGAQAKAPANAPAYTKVFAESLVQEGREDDRIVAVTAAMPSGTGLDLFGEAFPSRIFDVGIAEQHAVTFAAGLATEGYKPFAAIYSTFLQRAYDQVVHDVAIQKLPVRFPIDRAGFVGADGATHCGAFDTTFLATLPGFVVMAAADEAELRHMVRTAASYDDGPIAFRYPRGNGVGVDMPERGAVLEIGKGRVVREGSKVALLSFGTRLQDCLIAAEELGAAGLSTTVADARFAKPLDEDLIRRLARSHEVLVTVEEGAVGGFASHVLQFLAHEGLLESGLKVRPLVLPDAFTDHAKPEKMYADAGLDAAGIVRTVFIALGHTARAQRA
;
A
#
# COMPACT_ATOMS: atom_id res chain seq x y z
N MET A 1 7.54 29.93 16.29
CA MET A 1 8.36 28.86 16.88
C MET A 1 7.38 27.93 17.59
N ASN A 2 7.12 26.74 17.06
CA ASN A 2 6.30 25.77 17.74
C ASN A 2 7.10 25.28 18.95
N SER A 3 6.63 25.59 20.17
CA SER A 3 7.20 25.02 21.39
C SER A 3 6.91 23.53 21.40
N THR A 4 7.92 22.71 21.66
CA THR A 4 7.76 21.27 21.88
C THR A 4 6.62 21.04 22.89
N PRO A 5 5.72 20.07 22.66
CA PRO A 5 4.64 19.79 23.59
C PRO A 5 5.12 19.54 25.01
N HIS A 6 4.38 20.04 25.99
CA HIS A 6 4.66 19.77 27.41
C HIS A 6 4.08 18.39 27.76
N THR A 7 4.93 17.43 28.08
CA THR A 7 4.57 16.00 28.20
C THR A 7 5.14 15.33 29.47
N PRO A 8 4.83 15.85 30.69
CA PRO A 8 5.48 15.43 31.93
C PRO A 8 5.23 13.95 32.31
N LEU A 9 4.12 13.34 31.89
CA LEU A 9 3.89 11.90 32.10
C LEU A 9 4.56 11.08 31.00
N LEU A 10 4.42 11.46 29.74
CA LEU A 10 5.05 10.77 28.63
C LEU A 10 6.58 10.79 28.73
N ASP A 11 7.18 11.80 29.34
CA ASP A 11 8.63 11.88 29.60
C ASP A 11 9.14 10.79 30.56
N LYS A 12 8.23 10.21 31.36
CA LYS A 12 8.54 9.09 32.26
C LYS A 12 8.37 7.73 31.58
N VAL A 13 7.71 7.67 30.44
CA VAL A 13 7.36 6.43 29.73
C VAL A 13 8.28 6.27 28.52
N ARG A 14 9.29 5.42 28.64
CA ARG A 14 10.17 5.06 27.52
C ARG A 14 9.71 3.80 26.80
N ILE A 15 9.27 2.81 27.57
CA ILE A 15 8.81 1.51 27.08
C ILE A 15 7.51 1.12 27.80
N PRO A 16 6.75 0.13 27.30
CA PRO A 16 5.50 -0.32 27.93
C PRO A 16 5.63 -0.76 29.38
N ALA A 17 6.79 -1.22 29.82
CA ALA A 17 7.02 -1.54 31.23
C ALA A 17 6.87 -0.31 32.14
N ASP A 18 7.35 0.85 31.71
CA ASP A 18 7.20 2.10 32.46
C ASP A 18 5.74 2.54 32.51
N LEU A 19 5.02 2.41 31.38
CA LEU A 19 3.58 2.72 31.29
C LEU A 19 2.76 1.94 32.31
N ARG A 20 3.08 0.64 32.52
CA ARG A 20 2.38 -0.22 33.48
C ARG A 20 2.61 0.16 34.94
N THR A 21 3.56 1.06 35.24
CA THR A 21 3.77 1.59 36.59
C THR A 21 2.87 2.75 36.96
N LEU A 22 2.21 3.38 35.97
CA LEU A 22 1.30 4.50 36.18
C LEU A 22 -0.02 4.03 36.80
N ALA A 23 -0.66 4.92 37.57
CA ALA A 23 -2.02 4.69 38.03
C ALA A 23 -3.03 4.81 36.85
N GLU A 24 -4.12 4.05 36.88
CA GLU A 24 -5.16 4.14 35.81
C GLU A 24 -5.72 5.57 35.68
N SER A 25 -5.78 6.34 36.75
CA SER A 25 -6.22 7.74 36.74
C SER A 25 -5.29 8.70 35.99
N GLU A 26 -4.03 8.31 35.73
CA GLU A 26 -3.05 9.09 34.98
C GLU A 26 -3.11 8.83 33.48
N LEU A 27 -3.69 7.71 33.06
CA LEU A 27 -3.72 7.29 31.65
C LEU A 27 -4.46 8.25 30.71
N PRO A 28 -5.55 8.93 31.10
CA PRO A 28 -6.17 9.93 30.25
C PRO A 28 -5.25 11.13 29.96
N GLN A 29 -4.46 11.57 30.93
CA GLN A 29 -3.45 12.62 30.72
C GLN A 29 -2.34 12.11 29.79
N LEU A 30 -1.83 10.91 30.01
CA LEU A 30 -0.83 10.31 29.13
C LEU A 30 -1.33 10.23 27.68
N ALA A 31 -2.57 9.81 27.45
CA ALA A 31 -3.17 9.77 26.13
C ALA A 31 -3.22 11.16 25.46
N SER A 32 -3.54 12.20 26.25
CA SER A 32 -3.53 13.59 25.76
C SER A 32 -2.12 14.06 25.36
N GLU A 33 -1.12 13.76 26.18
CA GLU A 33 0.29 14.09 25.91
C GLU A 33 0.83 13.33 24.70
N LEU A 34 0.50 12.04 24.58
CA LEU A 34 0.86 11.21 23.44
C LEU A 34 0.25 11.74 22.13
N ARG A 35 -1.00 12.22 22.18
CA ARG A 35 -1.67 12.85 21.04
C ARG A 35 -0.95 14.13 20.62
N ALA A 36 -0.58 14.98 21.57
CA ALA A 36 0.15 16.22 21.29
C ALA A 36 1.52 15.95 20.66
N GLU A 37 2.27 14.96 21.20
CA GLU A 37 3.55 14.51 20.64
C GLU A 37 3.41 13.97 19.21
N LEU A 38 2.36 13.18 18.95
CA LEU A 38 2.07 12.64 17.63
C LEU A 38 1.78 13.74 16.60
N ILE A 39 0.93 14.73 16.95
CA ILE A 39 0.59 15.85 16.08
C ILE A 39 1.85 16.65 15.74
N ASP A 40 2.66 17.00 16.73
CA ASP A 40 3.89 17.73 16.54
C ASP A 40 4.88 16.95 15.65
N ALA A 41 5.12 15.68 15.94
CA ALA A 41 6.03 14.85 15.17
C ALA A 41 5.63 14.77 13.68
N VAL A 42 4.37 14.47 13.39
CA VAL A 42 3.86 14.32 12.02
C VAL A 42 3.78 15.66 11.30
N SER A 43 3.60 16.78 12.00
CA SER A 43 3.66 18.12 11.38
C SER A 43 5.00 18.39 10.69
N HIS A 44 6.09 17.82 11.22
CA HIS A 44 7.45 17.97 10.69
C HIS A 44 7.81 16.95 9.61
N THR A 45 7.20 15.76 9.66
CA THR A 45 7.56 14.65 8.75
C THR A 45 6.57 14.44 7.63
N GLY A 46 5.31 14.78 7.84
CA GLY A 46 4.19 14.20 7.10
C GLY A 46 3.95 12.75 7.50
N GLY A 47 2.93 12.12 6.94
CA GLY A 47 2.60 10.70 7.18
C GLY A 47 1.12 10.46 7.47
N HIS A 48 0.82 9.33 8.12
CA HIS A 48 -0.55 8.91 8.44
C HIS A 48 -0.95 9.45 9.81
N LEU A 49 -1.62 10.59 9.87
CA LEU A 49 -1.95 11.24 11.15
C LEU A 49 -3.30 10.78 11.70
N GLY A 50 -4.35 10.86 10.90
CA GLY A 50 -5.72 10.65 11.37
C GLY A 50 -5.97 9.25 11.95
N ALA A 51 -5.40 8.22 11.33
CA ALA A 51 -5.48 6.85 11.81
C ALA A 51 -4.79 6.68 13.17
N GLY A 52 -3.58 7.27 13.33
CA GLY A 52 -2.85 7.27 14.60
C GLY A 52 -3.61 7.98 15.72
N LEU A 53 -4.22 9.14 15.44
CA LEU A 53 -5.04 9.88 16.40
C LEU A 53 -6.26 9.09 16.88
N GLY A 54 -6.86 8.29 15.98
CA GLY A 54 -8.01 7.46 16.31
C GLY A 54 -7.71 6.32 17.28
N VAL A 55 -6.45 5.90 17.43
CA VAL A 55 -6.07 4.75 18.27
C VAL A 55 -5.19 5.10 19.45
N VAL A 56 -5.11 6.37 19.84
CA VAL A 56 -4.24 6.80 20.97
C VAL A 56 -4.64 6.10 22.26
N GLU A 57 -5.90 6.19 22.68
CA GLU A 57 -6.40 5.55 23.91
C GLU A 57 -6.31 4.02 23.82
N LEU A 58 -6.67 3.45 22.66
CA LEU A 58 -6.55 2.01 22.42
C LEU A 58 -5.09 1.54 22.57
N THR A 59 -4.13 2.28 22.02
CA THR A 59 -2.70 1.96 22.13
C THR A 59 -2.23 2.00 23.59
N VAL A 60 -2.63 3.03 24.34
CA VAL A 60 -2.33 3.14 25.77
C VAL A 60 -2.91 1.95 26.53
N ALA A 61 -4.20 1.62 26.31
CA ALA A 61 -4.87 0.51 26.97
C ALA A 61 -4.22 -0.85 26.66
N LEU A 62 -3.87 -1.10 25.41
CA LEU A 62 -3.23 -2.34 24.97
C LEU A 62 -1.86 -2.53 25.66
N HIS A 63 -0.99 -1.51 25.65
CA HIS A 63 0.33 -1.59 26.31
C HIS A 63 0.26 -1.56 27.82
N TYR A 64 -0.80 -1.01 28.40
CA TYR A 64 -1.04 -1.04 29.83
C TYR A 64 -1.48 -2.43 30.32
N VAL A 65 -2.35 -3.09 29.55
CA VAL A 65 -2.94 -4.38 29.96
C VAL A 65 -2.05 -5.56 29.57
N PHE A 66 -1.50 -5.59 28.36
CA PHE A 66 -0.71 -6.72 27.85
C PHE A 66 0.78 -6.53 28.07
N ASN A 67 1.48 -7.63 28.39
CA ASN A 67 2.92 -7.63 28.65
C ASN A 67 3.73 -7.69 27.35
N THR A 68 3.61 -6.65 26.49
CA THR A 68 4.45 -6.53 25.30
C THR A 68 5.92 -6.28 25.67
N PRO A 69 6.91 -6.86 24.95
CA PRO A 69 6.77 -7.60 23.69
C PRO A 69 6.48 -9.11 23.84
N ASP A 70 6.44 -9.68 25.06
CA ASP A 70 6.13 -11.11 25.25
C ASP A 70 4.74 -11.45 24.69
N ASP A 71 3.73 -10.68 25.06
CA ASP A 71 2.45 -10.66 24.37
C ASP A 71 2.64 -10.03 22.98
N ARG A 72 2.20 -10.71 21.93
CA ARG A 72 2.41 -10.31 20.54
C ARG A 72 1.30 -9.36 20.10
N LEU A 73 1.63 -8.10 19.84
CA LEU A 73 0.70 -7.09 19.33
C LEU A 73 0.99 -6.80 17.86
N ILE A 74 0.04 -7.12 16.98
CA ILE A 74 0.14 -6.95 15.53
C ILE A 74 -0.81 -5.84 15.09
N TRP A 75 -0.30 -4.87 14.34
CA TRP A 75 -1.09 -3.81 13.74
C TRP A 75 -1.32 -4.10 12.25
N ASP A 76 -2.58 -4.28 11.85
CA ASP A 76 -2.93 -4.43 10.43
C ASP A 76 -2.63 -3.15 9.67
N VAL A 77 -2.08 -3.25 8.46
CA VAL A 77 -1.50 -2.12 7.71
C VAL A 77 -0.35 -1.43 8.45
N GLY A 78 -0.52 -1.13 9.73
CA GLY A 78 0.50 -0.49 10.58
C GLY A 78 0.64 1.03 10.39
N HIS A 79 -0.19 1.66 9.56
CA HIS A 79 -0.20 3.12 9.36
C HIS A 79 -0.70 3.89 10.59
N GLN A 80 -1.49 3.26 11.46
CA GLN A 80 -1.96 3.79 12.74
C GLN A 80 -0.97 3.61 13.89
N ALA A 81 0.18 2.96 13.67
CA ALA A 81 1.09 2.51 14.74
C ALA A 81 2.07 3.58 15.25
N TYR A 82 1.89 4.87 14.92
CA TYR A 82 2.80 5.92 15.43
C TYR A 82 2.73 6.09 16.96
N PRO A 83 1.55 6.09 17.61
CA PRO A 83 1.48 6.04 19.08
C PRO A 83 2.21 4.83 19.68
N HIS A 84 2.08 3.66 19.04
CA HIS A 84 2.81 2.46 19.41
C HIS A 84 4.33 2.66 19.33
N LYS A 85 4.85 3.27 18.26
CA LYS A 85 6.29 3.58 18.13
C LYS A 85 6.78 4.51 19.25
N ILE A 86 5.99 5.55 19.60
CA ILE A 86 6.34 6.49 20.68
C ILE A 86 6.45 5.74 22.02
N LEU A 87 5.49 4.86 22.35
CA LEU A 87 5.45 4.14 23.59
C LEU A 87 6.42 2.93 23.67
N THR A 88 7.08 2.59 22.57
CA THR A 88 7.97 1.42 22.49
C THR A 88 9.43 1.80 22.18
N GLY A 89 9.94 2.84 22.82
CA GLY A 89 11.34 3.22 22.81
C GLY A 89 11.82 3.99 21.58
N ARG A 90 10.90 4.43 20.69
CA ARG A 90 11.26 5.12 19.45
C ARG A 90 10.89 6.61 19.43
N ARG A 91 10.47 7.17 20.55
CA ARG A 91 10.05 8.57 20.67
C ARG A 91 11.13 9.55 20.22
N ASP A 92 12.38 9.33 20.61
CA ASP A 92 13.50 10.22 20.26
C ASP A 92 13.76 10.29 18.76
N ARG A 93 13.34 9.25 18.03
CA ARG A 93 13.46 9.14 16.58
C ARG A 93 12.16 9.44 15.82
N ILE A 94 11.06 9.72 16.51
CA ILE A 94 9.74 9.83 15.85
C ILE A 94 9.71 10.94 14.78
N ARG A 95 10.50 11.99 14.92
CA ARG A 95 10.65 13.08 13.94
C ARG A 95 11.55 12.72 12.74
N THR A 96 11.95 11.45 12.64
CA THR A 96 12.62 10.89 11.45
C THR A 96 11.72 9.96 10.65
N LEU A 97 10.43 9.88 10.97
CA LEU A 97 9.46 9.05 10.25
C LEU A 97 9.52 9.27 8.75
N ARG A 98 9.61 8.18 7.98
CA ARG A 98 9.55 8.17 6.51
C ARG A 98 10.67 8.97 5.83
N GLN A 99 11.77 9.26 6.55
CA GLN A 99 12.96 9.94 6.04
C GLN A 99 14.13 8.95 5.96
N GLU A 100 15.06 9.18 5.06
CA GLU A 100 16.26 8.36 4.88
C GLU A 100 16.96 8.06 6.22
N GLY A 101 17.22 6.78 6.48
CA GLY A 101 17.82 6.32 7.74
C GLY A 101 16.93 6.47 8.99
N GLY A 102 15.71 6.96 8.83
CA GLY A 102 14.74 7.18 9.88
C GLY A 102 13.82 6.00 10.15
N LEU A 103 12.73 6.26 10.89
CA LEU A 103 11.71 5.26 11.20
C LEU A 103 10.79 5.00 9.99
N SER A 104 10.41 3.73 9.80
CA SER A 104 9.39 3.34 8.83
C SER A 104 8.02 3.94 9.18
N GLY A 105 7.23 4.25 8.15
CA GLY A 105 5.83 4.66 8.32
C GLY A 105 4.88 3.53 8.74
N PHE A 106 5.39 2.29 8.88
CA PHE A 106 4.65 1.09 9.23
C PHE A 106 5.42 0.29 10.28
N THR A 107 4.79 -0.73 10.88
CA THR A 107 5.50 -1.65 11.77
C THR A 107 6.54 -2.47 10.99
N ARG A 108 7.72 -2.67 11.58
CA ARG A 108 8.84 -3.35 10.92
C ARG A 108 9.67 -4.15 11.94
N ARG A 109 9.76 -5.47 11.76
CA ARG A 109 10.49 -6.36 12.67
C ARG A 109 11.95 -5.95 12.91
N ALA A 110 12.62 -5.49 11.86
CA ALA A 110 14.03 -5.05 11.98
C ALA A 110 14.19 -3.73 12.74
N GLU A 111 13.10 -3.02 13.03
CA GLU A 111 13.11 -1.73 13.73
C GLU A 111 12.96 -1.88 15.25
N SER A 112 12.18 -2.86 15.70
CA SER A 112 11.86 -3.04 17.11
C SER A 112 11.38 -4.45 17.43
N GLU A 113 11.74 -4.96 18.61
CA GLU A 113 11.19 -6.20 19.17
C GLU A 113 9.67 -6.13 19.45
N TYR A 114 9.14 -4.92 19.61
CA TYR A 114 7.70 -4.66 19.78
C TYR A 114 6.91 -4.76 18.46
N ASP A 115 7.57 -4.89 17.33
CA ASP A 115 6.97 -5.13 16.02
C ASP A 115 7.12 -6.62 15.64
N PRO A 116 6.32 -7.54 16.19
CA PRO A 116 6.49 -8.98 15.96
C PRO A 116 6.24 -9.38 14.51
N PHE A 117 5.51 -8.55 13.76
CA PHE A 117 5.21 -8.72 12.34
C PHE A 117 5.29 -7.39 11.60
N GLY A 118 5.92 -7.40 10.42
CA GLY A 118 5.95 -6.24 9.52
C GLY A 118 4.60 -6.07 8.82
N ALA A 119 4.23 -4.82 8.55
CA ALA A 119 3.00 -4.50 7.87
C ALA A 119 3.23 -3.46 6.77
N ALA A 120 2.21 -3.06 6.11
CA ALA A 120 1.96 -1.97 5.17
C ALA A 120 0.87 -2.33 4.14
N HIS A 121 0.71 -3.62 3.82
CA HIS A 121 -0.46 -4.14 3.12
C HIS A 121 -1.50 -4.62 4.13
N SER A 122 -2.78 -4.44 3.81
CA SER A 122 -3.88 -4.74 4.72
C SER A 122 -4.20 -6.21 4.86
N SER A 123 -4.98 -6.54 5.89
CA SER A 123 -5.73 -7.79 6.03
C SER A 123 -4.89 -9.02 6.36
N THR A 124 -3.64 -8.81 6.79
CA THR A 124 -2.70 -9.90 7.09
C THR A 124 -2.60 -10.22 8.59
N SER A 125 -3.07 -9.31 9.47
CA SER A 125 -2.83 -9.39 10.92
C SER A 125 -3.47 -10.60 11.58
N ILE A 126 -4.70 -10.98 11.19
CA ILE A 126 -5.41 -12.13 11.77
C ILE A 126 -4.69 -13.42 11.39
N SER A 127 -4.31 -13.59 10.10
CA SER A 127 -3.54 -14.75 9.64
C SER A 127 -2.20 -14.88 10.34
N ALA A 128 -1.44 -13.78 10.42
CA ALA A 128 -0.15 -13.76 11.10
C ALA A 128 -0.31 -14.06 12.60
N GLY A 129 -1.34 -13.47 13.23
CA GLY A 129 -1.67 -13.72 14.63
C GLY A 129 -2.07 -15.17 14.89
N LEU A 130 -2.86 -15.77 14.00
CA LEU A 130 -3.23 -17.19 14.11
C LEU A 130 -1.99 -18.09 14.02
N GLY A 131 -1.08 -17.80 13.09
CA GLY A 131 0.20 -18.52 12.98
C GLY A 131 1.05 -18.40 14.24
N MET A 132 1.11 -17.20 14.85
CA MET A 132 1.80 -16.99 16.13
C MET A 132 1.11 -17.71 17.30
N ALA A 133 -0.22 -17.74 17.34
CA ALA A 133 -0.98 -18.45 18.35
C ALA A 133 -0.74 -19.97 18.25
N ALA A 134 -0.75 -20.52 17.04
CA ALA A 134 -0.44 -21.93 16.80
C ALA A 134 1.00 -22.27 17.23
N ALA A 135 1.98 -21.42 16.88
CA ALA A 135 3.38 -21.63 17.28
C ALA A 135 3.56 -21.56 18.81
N ARG A 136 2.86 -20.63 19.48
CA ARG A 136 2.79 -20.56 20.95
C ARG A 136 2.28 -21.86 21.54
N ASP A 137 1.17 -22.37 21.03
CA ASP A 137 0.53 -23.60 21.55
C ASP A 137 1.42 -24.82 21.36
N LEU A 138 2.06 -24.94 20.18
CA LEU A 138 3.05 -25.99 19.89
C LEU A 138 4.25 -25.96 20.84
N SER A 139 4.68 -24.78 21.27
CA SER A 139 5.80 -24.61 22.22
C SER A 139 5.36 -24.67 23.70
N GLY A 140 4.08 -24.86 24.00
CA GLY A 140 3.54 -24.82 25.37
C GLY A 140 3.58 -23.43 26.00
N GLY A 141 3.68 -22.37 25.19
CA GLY A 141 3.66 -20.97 25.64
C GLY A 141 2.26 -20.54 26.11
N ARG A 142 2.21 -19.36 26.77
CA ARG A 142 0.95 -18.81 27.33
C ARG A 142 0.73 -17.33 27.02
N ASN A 143 1.66 -16.71 26.31
CA ASN A 143 1.56 -15.30 25.93
C ASN A 143 0.33 -15.05 25.04
N ASN A 144 -0.24 -13.86 25.14
CA ASN A 144 -1.35 -13.47 24.31
C ASN A 144 -0.86 -13.10 22.90
N VAL A 145 -1.75 -13.29 21.92
CA VAL A 145 -1.54 -12.79 20.56
C VAL A 145 -2.74 -11.90 20.22
N ILE A 146 -2.46 -10.65 19.89
CA ILE A 146 -3.44 -9.60 19.67
C ILE A 146 -3.25 -9.05 18.25
N ALA A 147 -4.29 -9.12 17.42
CA ALA A 147 -4.33 -8.54 16.08
C ALA A 147 -5.30 -7.35 16.07
N VAL A 148 -4.79 -6.14 15.81
CA VAL A 148 -5.61 -4.94 15.64
C VAL A 148 -5.84 -4.73 14.16
N ILE A 149 -7.09 -4.80 13.72
CA ILE A 149 -7.51 -4.67 12.31
C ILE A 149 -8.56 -3.58 12.17
N GLY A 150 -8.44 -2.73 11.14
CA GLY A 150 -9.46 -1.73 10.82
C GLY A 150 -10.64 -2.34 10.05
N ASP A 151 -11.79 -1.70 10.15
CA ASP A 151 -13.03 -2.07 9.44
C ASP A 151 -12.82 -2.17 7.92
N GLY A 152 -12.09 -1.22 7.32
CA GLY A 152 -11.74 -1.27 5.89
C GLY A 152 -10.91 -2.50 5.51
N ALA A 153 -9.98 -2.93 6.37
CA ALA A 153 -9.14 -4.10 6.14
C ALA A 153 -9.90 -5.43 6.30
N MET A 154 -11.06 -5.41 6.95
CA MET A 154 -11.97 -6.56 7.04
C MET A 154 -12.66 -6.89 5.71
N SER A 155 -12.58 -6.05 4.69
CA SER A 155 -13.22 -6.30 3.38
C SER A 155 -12.49 -7.35 2.53
N ALA A 156 -11.21 -7.66 2.82
CA ALA A 156 -10.43 -8.63 2.04
C ALA A 156 -10.70 -10.08 2.46
N GLY A 157 -10.68 -10.98 1.49
CA GLY A 157 -10.94 -12.42 1.69
C GLY A 157 -10.05 -13.08 2.74
N MET A 158 -8.76 -12.72 2.79
CA MET A 158 -7.80 -13.28 3.76
C MET A 158 -8.24 -13.08 5.23
N ALA A 159 -8.90 -11.97 5.56
CA ALA A 159 -9.42 -11.77 6.92
C ALA A 159 -10.49 -12.82 7.28
N TYR A 160 -11.39 -13.14 6.34
CA TYR A 160 -12.41 -14.18 6.52
C TYR A 160 -11.83 -15.59 6.56
N GLU A 161 -10.87 -15.90 5.68
CA GLU A 161 -10.14 -17.16 5.68
C GLU A 161 -9.45 -17.38 7.03
N ALA A 162 -8.79 -16.36 7.56
CA ALA A 162 -8.13 -16.42 8.85
C ALA A 162 -9.11 -16.59 10.02
N MET A 163 -10.23 -15.87 10.02
CA MET A 163 -11.27 -16.03 11.04
C MET A 163 -11.93 -17.42 10.98
N ASN A 164 -12.26 -17.92 9.80
CA ASN A 164 -12.80 -19.26 9.63
C ASN A 164 -11.86 -20.33 10.20
N ASN A 165 -10.56 -20.22 9.95
CA ASN A 165 -9.56 -21.13 10.50
C ASN A 165 -9.38 -20.96 12.02
N ALA A 166 -9.38 -19.73 12.53
CA ALA A 166 -9.21 -19.45 13.95
C ALA A 166 -10.34 -20.07 14.79
N GLY A 167 -11.60 -19.97 14.29
CA GLY A 167 -12.75 -20.60 14.92
C GLY A 167 -12.68 -22.13 14.88
N ALA A 168 -12.29 -22.72 13.74
CA ALA A 168 -12.15 -24.16 13.61
C ALA A 168 -11.05 -24.75 14.52
N LEU A 169 -9.96 -24.01 14.73
CA LEU A 169 -8.85 -24.41 15.61
C LEU A 169 -9.11 -24.12 17.08
N ASP A 170 -10.17 -23.40 17.44
CA ASP A 170 -10.44 -22.87 18.78
C ASP A 170 -9.21 -22.15 19.38
N ALA A 171 -8.49 -21.45 18.50
CA ALA A 171 -7.20 -20.85 18.82
C ALA A 171 -7.38 -19.63 19.74
N ARG A 172 -6.62 -19.56 20.83
CA ARG A 172 -6.61 -18.36 21.67
C ARG A 172 -5.93 -17.19 20.93
N LEU A 173 -6.73 -16.44 20.19
CA LEU A 173 -6.37 -15.25 19.44
C LEU A 173 -7.33 -14.13 19.81
N ILE A 174 -6.79 -12.94 20.09
CA ILE A 174 -7.57 -11.73 20.37
C ILE A 174 -7.53 -10.85 19.14
N VAL A 175 -8.68 -10.63 18.52
CA VAL A 175 -8.85 -9.70 17.38
C VAL A 175 -9.53 -8.43 17.89
N ILE A 176 -8.88 -7.29 17.69
CA ILE A 176 -9.45 -5.96 17.96
C ILE A 176 -9.92 -5.39 16.64
N LEU A 177 -11.22 -5.39 16.41
CA LEU A 177 -11.80 -4.70 15.27
C LEU A 177 -11.92 -3.22 15.61
N ASN A 178 -11.06 -2.40 15.03
CA ASN A 178 -11.06 -0.95 15.15
C ASN A 178 -11.98 -0.34 14.09
N ASP A 179 -13.23 -0.13 14.46
CA ASP A 179 -14.28 0.43 13.60
C ASP A 179 -14.28 1.95 13.73
N ASN A 180 -13.90 2.64 12.66
CA ASN A 180 -13.89 4.11 12.62
C ASN A 180 -14.71 4.68 11.45
N ASP A 181 -15.54 3.82 10.82
CA ASP A 181 -16.42 4.15 9.70
C ASP A 181 -15.69 4.85 8.54
N MET A 182 -14.39 4.56 8.38
CA MET A 182 -13.54 5.11 7.32
C MET A 182 -12.38 4.19 6.96
N SER A 183 -12.30 3.87 5.66
CA SER A 183 -11.09 3.36 5.02
C SER A 183 -10.20 4.54 4.54
N ILE A 184 -9.53 4.42 3.41
CA ILE A 184 -8.88 5.51 2.67
C ILE A 184 -9.98 6.42 2.08
N ALA A 185 -11.08 5.82 1.62
CA ALA A 185 -12.31 6.45 1.16
C ALA A 185 -13.47 6.12 2.12
N PRO A 186 -14.66 6.74 1.96
CA PRO A 186 -15.86 6.31 2.67
C PRO A 186 -16.09 4.81 2.54
N PRO A 187 -16.61 4.15 3.58
CA PRO A 187 -16.73 2.70 3.61
C PRO A 187 -17.68 2.19 2.53
N THR A 188 -17.31 1.10 1.88
CA THR A 188 -18.10 0.45 0.83
C THR A 188 -18.49 -0.96 1.22
N GLY A 189 -19.62 -1.46 0.66
CA GLY A 189 -20.05 -2.83 0.80
C GLY A 189 -20.94 -3.11 2.01
N ALA A 190 -21.52 -4.33 2.01
CA ALA A 190 -22.50 -4.76 3.01
C ALA A 190 -21.90 -4.93 4.42
N MET A 191 -20.61 -5.21 4.53
CA MET A 191 -19.93 -5.34 5.83
C MET A 191 -19.93 -4.02 6.59
N SER A 192 -19.60 -2.89 5.94
CA SER A 192 -19.65 -1.57 6.58
C SER A 192 -21.07 -1.24 7.07
N ALA A 193 -22.08 -1.52 6.26
CA ALA A 193 -23.49 -1.36 6.68
C ALA A 193 -23.87 -2.30 7.83
N TYR A 194 -23.28 -3.49 7.90
CA TYR A 194 -23.47 -4.43 9.00
C TYR A 194 -22.83 -3.90 10.29
N LEU A 195 -21.58 -3.44 10.25
CA LEU A 195 -20.88 -2.86 11.40
C LEU A 195 -21.59 -1.61 11.92
N ALA A 196 -22.02 -0.71 11.02
CA ALA A 196 -22.80 0.48 11.40
C ALA A 196 -24.10 0.10 12.13
N ARG A 197 -24.78 -0.98 11.72
CA ARG A 197 -25.97 -1.49 12.43
C ARG A 197 -25.61 -2.04 13.81
N LEU A 198 -24.48 -2.74 13.95
CA LEU A 198 -24.01 -3.22 15.27
C LEU A 198 -23.68 -2.04 16.18
N ALA A 199 -23.02 -1.00 15.67
CA ALA A 199 -22.65 0.19 16.43
C ALA A 199 -23.87 1.05 16.82
N SER A 200 -24.90 1.13 15.97
CA SER A 200 -26.11 1.95 16.20
C SER A 200 -27.25 1.22 16.92
N GLY A 201 -27.16 -0.09 17.11
CA GLY A 201 -28.21 -0.91 17.73
C GLY A 201 -28.49 -0.52 19.19
N LYS A 202 -29.71 -0.82 19.67
CA LYS A 202 -30.17 -0.54 21.06
C LYS A 202 -29.26 -1.15 22.15
N THR A 203 -28.40 -2.08 21.80
CA THR A 203 -27.39 -2.70 22.68
C THR A 203 -26.32 -1.68 23.14
N TYR A 204 -26.02 -0.65 22.33
CA TYR A 204 -25.07 0.41 22.68
C TYR A 204 -25.57 1.27 23.86
N VAL A 205 -26.90 1.45 23.96
CA VAL A 205 -27.51 2.22 25.05
C VAL A 205 -27.58 1.42 26.35
N GLY A 206 -27.55 0.09 26.29
CA GLY A 206 -27.63 -0.83 27.44
C GLY A 206 -26.28 -1.09 28.15
N LEU A 207 -25.15 -0.72 27.53
CA LEU A 207 -23.81 -1.00 28.08
C LEU A 207 -23.47 -0.19 29.33
N ARG A 208 -24.14 0.93 29.60
CA ARG A 208 -24.05 1.66 30.86
C ARG A 208 -24.43 0.78 32.07
N ASP A 209 -25.32 -0.21 31.86
CA ASP A 209 -25.75 -1.19 32.86
C ASP A 209 -24.99 -2.52 32.80
N PHE A 210 -24.31 -2.83 31.67
CA PHE A 210 -23.59 -4.08 31.46
C PHE A 210 -22.28 -4.14 32.27
N GLY A 211 -21.56 -3.04 32.40
CA GLY A 211 -20.37 -2.97 33.25
C GLY A 211 -20.66 -3.34 34.70
N LYS A 212 -21.86 -3.05 35.21
CA LYS A 212 -22.30 -3.45 36.56
C LYS A 212 -22.78 -4.90 36.65
N LYS A 213 -23.23 -5.50 35.54
CA LYS A 213 -23.66 -6.92 35.49
C LYS A 213 -22.52 -7.89 35.20
N LEU A 214 -21.47 -7.46 34.48
CA LEU A 214 -20.32 -8.32 34.16
C LEU A 214 -19.54 -8.73 35.42
N THR A 215 -19.46 -7.84 36.43
CA THR A 215 -18.82 -8.13 37.70
C THR A 215 -19.62 -9.12 38.58
N SER A 216 -20.90 -9.32 38.34
CA SER A 216 -21.77 -10.23 39.12
C SER A 216 -21.92 -11.63 38.52
N TYR A 217 -21.57 -11.85 37.23
CA TYR A 217 -21.82 -13.12 36.53
C TYR A 217 -20.58 -14.05 36.47
N LEU A 218 -19.40 -13.59 36.81
CA LEU A 218 -18.12 -14.33 36.68
C LEU A 218 -17.72 -15.19 37.87
N GLY A 219 -18.62 -15.45 38.76
CA GLY A 219 -18.38 -16.29 39.93
C GLY A 219 -19.10 -17.62 39.92
N LYS A 220 -18.83 -18.52 39.02
CA LYS A 220 -18.93 -19.97 39.17
C LYS A 220 -18.64 -20.68 37.86
N ARG A 221 -17.71 -21.64 37.85
CA ARG A 221 -17.47 -22.61 36.78
C ARG A 221 -18.79 -23.33 36.42
N ALA A 222 -19.44 -22.90 35.35
CA ALA A 222 -20.59 -23.61 34.79
C ALA A 222 -20.17 -24.30 33.49
N ASP A 223 -20.61 -25.53 33.35
CA ASP A 223 -20.31 -26.49 32.29
C ASP A 223 -20.25 -25.84 30.89
N ARG A 224 -19.13 -26.00 30.22
CA ARG A 224 -18.84 -25.48 28.85
C ARG A 224 -19.91 -25.88 27.81
N ALA A 225 -20.50 -27.07 27.95
CA ALA A 225 -21.51 -27.54 27.04
C ALA A 225 -22.86 -26.80 27.21
N ILE A 226 -23.18 -26.37 28.41
CA ILE A 226 -24.42 -25.62 28.71
C ILE A 226 -24.28 -24.17 28.27
N THR A 227 -23.12 -23.55 28.45
CA THR A 227 -22.86 -22.17 28.00
C THR A 227 -22.90 -22.08 26.47
N ARG A 228 -22.22 -22.98 25.74
CA ARG A 228 -22.32 -23.07 24.26
C ARG A 228 -23.73 -23.35 23.76
N ALA A 229 -24.47 -24.25 24.42
CA ALA A 229 -25.84 -24.54 24.04
C ALA A 229 -26.83 -23.38 24.30
N VAL A 230 -26.59 -22.60 25.37
CA VAL A 230 -27.39 -21.40 25.68
C VAL A 230 -27.00 -20.23 24.76
N GLU A 231 -25.74 -20.10 24.36
CA GLU A 231 -25.29 -19.12 23.40
C GLU A 231 -25.75 -19.42 21.97
N HIS A 232 -25.70 -20.69 21.54
CA HIS A 232 -26.33 -21.12 20.30
C HIS A 232 -27.87 -20.95 20.32
N ALA A 233 -28.53 -21.22 21.44
CA ALA A 233 -29.96 -20.97 21.57
C ALA A 233 -30.30 -19.47 21.59
N ARG A 234 -29.45 -18.60 22.16
CA ARG A 234 -29.58 -17.15 22.06
C ARG A 234 -29.39 -16.68 20.61
N GLY A 235 -28.38 -17.19 19.90
CA GLY A 235 -28.13 -16.88 18.49
C GLY A 235 -29.34 -17.23 17.61
N TYR A 236 -30.01 -18.33 17.88
CA TYR A 236 -31.24 -18.73 17.18
C TYR A 236 -32.45 -17.82 17.46
N VAL A 237 -32.49 -17.20 18.63
CA VAL A 237 -33.65 -16.37 19.05
C VAL A 237 -33.40 -14.86 18.78
N THR A 238 -32.14 -14.41 18.77
CA THR A 238 -31.76 -12.97 18.60
C THR A 238 -30.96 -12.66 17.35
N GLY A 239 -30.57 -13.67 16.54
CA GLY A 239 -29.66 -13.56 15.41
C GLY A 239 -28.22 -13.32 15.90
N GLY A 240 -27.38 -14.37 15.88
CA GLY A 240 -25.94 -14.26 16.19
C GLY A 240 -25.24 -13.30 15.24
N THR A 241 -24.11 -12.72 15.67
CA THR A 241 -23.27 -11.94 14.77
C THR A 241 -22.53 -12.87 13.80
N LEU A 242 -22.11 -12.35 12.63
CA LEU A 242 -21.24 -13.08 11.70
C LEU A 242 -19.99 -13.65 12.39
N PHE A 243 -19.45 -12.93 13.35
CA PHE A 243 -18.26 -13.33 14.11
C PHE A 243 -18.52 -14.54 15.02
N GLU A 244 -19.69 -14.59 15.64
CA GLU A 244 -20.11 -15.73 16.47
C GLU A 244 -20.33 -16.98 15.61
N GLU A 245 -20.92 -16.84 14.42
CA GLU A 245 -21.05 -17.93 13.46
C GLU A 245 -19.70 -18.49 12.99
N LEU A 246 -18.67 -17.65 12.93
CA LEU A 246 -17.29 -18.05 12.65
C LEU A 246 -16.54 -18.60 13.90
N GLY A 247 -17.21 -18.75 15.03
CA GLY A 247 -16.65 -19.33 16.25
C GLY A 247 -15.93 -18.37 17.17
N PHE A 248 -16.02 -17.05 16.95
CA PHE A 248 -15.45 -16.04 17.84
C PHE A 248 -16.40 -15.68 18.98
N TYR A 249 -15.84 -15.52 20.17
CA TYR A 249 -16.57 -14.82 21.21
C TYR A 249 -16.54 -13.31 20.93
N HIS A 250 -17.70 -12.74 20.61
CA HIS A 250 -17.84 -11.34 20.20
C HIS A 250 -18.15 -10.44 21.39
N ILE A 251 -17.37 -9.38 21.58
CA ILE A 251 -17.52 -8.36 22.64
C ILE A 251 -17.65 -6.98 21.98
N GLY A 252 -18.65 -6.25 22.36
CA GLY A 252 -18.82 -4.87 21.92
C GLY A 252 -20.14 -4.63 21.19
N PRO A 253 -20.30 -3.45 20.55
CA PRO A 253 -19.28 -2.40 20.37
C PRO A 253 -18.90 -1.65 21.67
N ILE A 254 -17.64 -1.20 21.79
CA ILE A 254 -17.08 -0.48 22.92
C ILE A 254 -16.53 0.86 22.44
N ASP A 255 -16.72 1.93 23.21
CA ASP A 255 -16.09 3.24 22.94
C ASP A 255 -14.56 3.12 23.11
N GLY A 256 -13.83 3.21 22.00
CA GLY A 256 -12.37 3.11 21.93
C GLY A 256 -11.62 4.32 22.48
N HIS A 257 -12.32 5.42 22.78
CA HIS A 257 -11.75 6.61 23.41
C HIS A 257 -11.97 6.65 24.92
N ASN A 258 -12.68 5.65 25.49
CA ASN A 258 -12.96 5.58 26.92
C ASN A 258 -12.11 4.51 27.59
N LEU A 259 -11.02 4.92 28.25
CA LEU A 259 -10.11 4.03 28.97
C LEU A 259 -10.78 3.30 30.13
N GLU A 260 -11.79 3.89 30.78
CA GLU A 260 -12.53 3.27 31.89
C GLU A 260 -13.37 2.07 31.39
N HIS A 261 -13.75 2.05 30.11
CA HIS A 261 -14.44 0.93 29.47
C HIS A 261 -13.46 -0.09 28.87
N LEU A 262 -12.40 0.39 28.18
CA LEU A 262 -11.43 -0.47 27.50
C LEU A 262 -10.63 -1.35 28.45
N ILE A 263 -10.05 -0.75 29.51
CA ILE A 263 -9.11 -1.44 30.40
C ILE A 263 -9.75 -2.65 31.09
N PRO A 264 -10.93 -2.54 31.72
CA PRO A 264 -11.58 -3.70 32.36
C PRO A 264 -11.90 -4.82 31.38
N VAL A 265 -12.35 -4.49 30.15
CA VAL A 265 -12.65 -5.51 29.13
C VAL A 265 -11.39 -6.22 28.69
N LEU A 266 -10.32 -5.49 28.38
CA LEU A 266 -9.05 -6.06 27.97
C LEU A 266 -8.43 -6.93 29.08
N LYS A 267 -8.48 -6.50 30.34
CA LYS A 267 -8.03 -7.30 31.49
C LYS A 267 -8.83 -8.60 31.61
N ASN A 268 -10.16 -8.52 31.50
CA ASN A 268 -11.00 -9.69 31.58
C ASN A 268 -10.72 -10.69 30.46
N VAL A 269 -10.54 -10.22 29.22
CA VAL A 269 -10.18 -11.08 28.08
C VAL A 269 -8.79 -11.68 28.24
N ARG A 270 -7.81 -10.91 28.73
CA ARG A 270 -6.47 -11.41 29.03
C ARG A 270 -6.50 -12.56 30.05
N ASP A 271 -7.26 -12.37 31.12
CA ASP A 271 -7.22 -13.27 32.30
C ASP A 271 -8.16 -14.49 32.13
N ASN A 272 -9.27 -14.34 31.43
CA ASN A 272 -10.35 -15.34 31.34
C ASN A 272 -10.71 -15.75 29.92
N GLY A 273 -10.12 -15.14 28.87
CA GLY A 273 -10.44 -15.47 27.48
C GLY A 273 -9.97 -16.87 27.11
N GLU A 274 -10.86 -17.68 26.56
CA GLU A 274 -10.58 -18.99 25.95
C GLU A 274 -11.03 -18.96 24.50
N GLY A 275 -10.32 -19.66 23.60
CA GLY A 275 -10.61 -19.66 22.17
C GLY A 275 -10.40 -18.29 21.49
N PRO A 276 -10.92 -18.10 20.26
CA PRO A 276 -10.80 -16.85 19.55
C PRO A 276 -11.81 -15.80 20.06
N VAL A 277 -11.32 -14.59 20.35
CA VAL A 277 -12.14 -13.47 20.84
C VAL A 277 -12.04 -12.31 19.84
N LEU A 278 -13.18 -11.71 19.47
CA LEU A 278 -13.25 -10.47 18.70
C LEU A 278 -13.82 -9.37 19.58
N ILE A 279 -13.06 -8.31 19.77
CA ILE A 279 -13.49 -7.10 20.49
C ILE A 279 -13.74 -6.01 19.46
N HIS A 280 -15.00 -5.61 19.31
CA HIS A 280 -15.44 -4.53 18.43
C HIS A 280 -15.29 -3.20 19.17
N VAL A 281 -14.35 -2.37 18.72
CA VAL A 281 -13.98 -1.08 19.31
C VAL A 281 -14.32 0.02 18.32
N VAL A 282 -15.18 0.95 18.71
CA VAL A 282 -15.57 2.10 17.88
C VAL A 282 -14.66 3.27 18.20
N THR A 283 -14.01 3.82 17.19
CA THR A 283 -13.11 4.98 17.31
C THR A 283 -13.47 6.07 16.30
N GLN A 284 -12.80 7.21 16.42
CA GLN A 284 -12.96 8.34 15.49
C GLN A 284 -11.61 8.71 14.90
N LYS A 285 -11.48 8.57 13.58
CA LYS A 285 -10.28 8.99 12.85
C LYS A 285 -10.07 10.50 12.99
N GLY A 286 -8.83 10.91 13.29
CA GLY A 286 -8.51 12.33 13.52
C GLY A 286 -8.84 12.87 14.90
N LYS A 287 -9.29 12.04 15.84
CA LYS A 287 -9.77 12.43 17.18
C LYS A 287 -8.82 13.34 17.95
N GLY A 288 -9.39 14.45 18.46
CA GLY A 288 -8.69 15.41 19.31
C GLY A 288 -7.80 16.39 18.56
N TYR A 289 -7.91 16.47 17.22
CA TYR A 289 -7.28 17.49 16.39
C TYR A 289 -8.29 18.10 15.42
N ALA A 290 -8.81 19.29 15.74
CA ALA A 290 -9.91 19.92 15.01
C ALA A 290 -9.69 20.01 13.47
N PRO A 291 -8.48 20.35 12.95
CA PRO A 291 -8.27 20.34 11.51
C PRO A 291 -8.45 18.96 10.87
N ALA A 292 -8.04 17.88 11.56
CA ALA A 292 -8.22 16.52 11.06
C ALA A 292 -9.68 16.07 11.15
N GLU A 293 -10.37 16.42 12.24
CA GLU A 293 -11.80 16.10 12.42
C GLU A 293 -12.68 16.80 11.37
N ALA A 294 -12.28 18.00 10.92
CA ALA A 294 -13.01 18.77 9.91
C ALA A 294 -12.71 18.33 8.47
N ALA A 295 -11.53 17.77 8.20
CA ALA A 295 -11.12 17.36 6.85
C ALA A 295 -11.92 16.15 6.35
N ALA A 296 -12.24 16.11 5.05
CA ALA A 296 -12.98 15.01 4.44
C ALA A 296 -12.23 13.66 4.52
N ASP A 297 -10.91 13.68 4.33
CA ASP A 297 -10.01 12.51 4.44
C ASP A 297 -9.57 12.22 5.89
N LYS A 298 -10.01 13.03 6.85
CA LYS A 298 -9.63 12.94 8.27
C LYS A 298 -8.10 12.89 8.47
N TYR A 299 -7.36 13.57 7.61
CA TYR A 299 -5.89 13.53 7.58
C TYR A 299 -5.35 12.10 7.50
N HIS A 300 -5.93 11.30 6.60
CA HIS A 300 -5.43 9.94 6.36
C HIS A 300 -3.95 9.94 6.01
N GLY A 301 -3.54 10.79 5.05
CA GLY A 301 -2.15 11.02 4.70
C GLY A 301 -1.89 12.51 4.52
N VAL A 302 -0.91 13.05 5.25
CA VAL A 302 -0.61 14.49 5.24
C VAL A 302 0.83 14.77 4.81
N ASN A 303 1.00 15.91 4.15
CA ASN A 303 2.31 16.55 4.01
C ASN A 303 2.70 17.23 5.32
N LYS A 304 3.87 17.88 5.37
CA LYS A 304 4.21 18.80 6.47
C LYS A 304 3.14 19.87 6.59
N PHE A 305 2.76 20.22 7.82
CA PHE A 305 1.65 21.14 8.06
C PHE A 305 1.91 22.05 9.27
N ASP A 306 1.24 23.17 9.32
CA ASP A 306 1.20 24.05 10.49
C ASP A 306 0.21 23.50 11.53
N VAL A 307 0.67 23.27 12.75
CA VAL A 307 -0.14 22.65 13.82
C VAL A 307 -1.36 23.49 14.21
N ILE A 308 -1.25 24.81 14.13
CA ILE A 308 -2.33 25.72 14.58
C ILE A 308 -3.46 25.77 13.55
N THR A 309 -3.10 25.94 12.28
CA THR A 309 -4.06 26.15 11.18
C THR A 309 -4.44 24.85 10.45
N GLY A 310 -3.65 23.80 10.58
CA GLY A 310 -3.77 22.58 9.78
C GLY A 310 -3.32 22.72 8.32
N ALA A 311 -2.84 23.89 7.91
CA ALA A 311 -2.45 24.16 6.52
C ALA A 311 -1.28 23.29 6.10
N GLN A 312 -1.46 22.46 5.07
CA GLN A 312 -0.43 21.56 4.55
C GLN A 312 0.48 22.27 3.53
N ALA A 313 1.77 21.98 3.60
CA ALA A 313 2.74 22.47 2.62
C ALA A 313 2.43 21.88 1.23
N LYS A 314 2.36 22.74 0.23
CA LYS A 314 2.22 22.34 -1.19
C LYS A 314 3.57 22.55 -1.87
N ALA A 315 4.08 21.50 -2.51
CA ALA A 315 5.24 21.65 -3.39
C ALA A 315 4.78 22.34 -4.69
N PRO A 316 5.56 23.30 -5.23
CA PRO A 316 5.31 23.83 -6.57
C PRO A 316 5.41 22.69 -7.58
N ALA A 317 4.46 22.63 -8.52
CA ALA A 317 4.43 21.63 -9.58
C ALA A 317 4.63 22.34 -10.93
N ASN A 318 5.61 21.90 -11.70
CA ASN A 318 5.88 22.41 -13.06
C ASN A 318 5.05 21.67 -14.13
N ALA A 319 4.47 20.54 -13.78
CA ALA A 319 3.66 19.69 -14.63
C ALA A 319 2.54 19.01 -13.82
N PRO A 320 1.46 18.54 -14.45
CA PRO A 320 0.42 17.79 -13.76
C PRO A 320 0.96 16.46 -13.24
N ALA A 321 0.36 15.95 -12.16
CA ALA A 321 0.67 14.61 -11.66
C ALA A 321 0.22 13.54 -12.67
N TYR A 322 0.99 12.45 -12.81
CA TYR A 322 0.64 11.33 -13.69
C TYR A 322 -0.74 10.76 -13.41
N THR A 323 -1.10 10.59 -12.13
CA THR A 323 -2.43 10.14 -11.71
C THR A 323 -3.54 11.05 -12.25
N LYS A 324 -3.33 12.37 -12.25
CA LYS A 324 -4.29 13.35 -12.82
C LYS A 324 -4.37 13.23 -14.34
N VAL A 325 -3.24 13.09 -15.03
CA VAL A 325 -3.20 12.90 -16.48
C VAL A 325 -3.93 11.62 -16.90
N PHE A 326 -3.73 10.52 -16.16
CA PHE A 326 -4.48 9.28 -16.35
C PHE A 326 -5.98 9.52 -16.19
N ALA A 327 -6.40 10.12 -15.08
CA ALA A 327 -7.81 10.34 -14.75
C ALA A 327 -8.53 11.19 -15.82
N GLU A 328 -7.93 12.34 -16.18
CA GLU A 328 -8.48 13.23 -17.23
C GLU A 328 -8.57 12.54 -18.59
N SER A 329 -7.55 11.74 -18.94
CA SER A 329 -7.54 10.97 -20.18
C SER A 329 -8.63 9.90 -20.18
N LEU A 330 -8.83 9.19 -19.06
CA LEU A 330 -9.87 8.17 -18.95
C LEU A 330 -11.28 8.80 -19.01
N VAL A 331 -11.48 9.96 -18.38
CA VAL A 331 -12.75 10.73 -18.50
C VAL A 331 -13.02 11.09 -19.96
N GLN A 332 -11.98 11.50 -20.70
CA GLN A 332 -12.12 11.83 -22.13
C GLN A 332 -12.54 10.60 -22.94
N GLU A 333 -11.88 9.45 -22.74
CA GLU A 333 -12.25 8.20 -23.43
C GLU A 333 -13.64 7.70 -23.01
N GLY A 334 -14.02 7.86 -21.73
CA GLY A 334 -15.34 7.50 -21.23
C GLY A 334 -16.50 8.34 -21.78
N ARG A 335 -16.23 9.53 -22.32
CA ARG A 335 -17.22 10.34 -23.05
C ARG A 335 -17.48 9.81 -24.47
N GLU A 336 -16.51 9.12 -25.04
CA GLU A 336 -16.57 8.60 -26.40
C GLU A 336 -17.11 7.14 -26.46
N ASP A 337 -16.88 6.35 -25.40
CA ASP A 337 -17.33 4.97 -25.33
C ASP A 337 -17.98 4.71 -23.95
N ASP A 338 -19.29 4.49 -23.96
CA ASP A 338 -20.08 4.26 -22.74
C ASP A 338 -19.86 2.86 -22.12
N ARG A 339 -19.17 1.96 -22.84
CA ARG A 339 -18.75 0.66 -22.31
C ARG A 339 -17.53 0.77 -21.38
N ILE A 340 -16.81 1.90 -21.37
CA ILE A 340 -15.69 2.11 -20.44
C ILE A 340 -16.24 2.25 -19.04
N VAL A 341 -15.74 1.38 -18.14
CA VAL A 341 -16.04 1.36 -16.73
C VAL A 341 -14.74 1.31 -15.92
N ALA A 342 -14.77 1.84 -14.71
CA ALA A 342 -13.60 1.91 -13.84
C ALA A 342 -13.80 1.05 -12.59
N VAL A 343 -12.76 0.33 -12.18
CA VAL A 343 -12.74 -0.51 -10.96
C VAL A 343 -11.55 -0.08 -10.11
N THR A 344 -11.77 0.14 -8.83
CA THR A 344 -10.72 0.44 -7.85
C THR A 344 -10.90 -0.40 -6.58
N ALA A 345 -9.80 -0.61 -5.85
CA ALA A 345 -9.79 -1.31 -4.58
C ALA A 345 -9.53 -0.31 -3.43
N ALA A 346 -10.59 0.40 -2.98
CA ALA A 346 -10.60 1.41 -1.92
C ALA A 346 -9.67 2.63 -2.17
N MET A 347 -9.25 2.86 -3.41
CA MET A 347 -8.26 3.89 -3.75
C MET A 347 -8.75 4.87 -4.84
N PRO A 348 -10.01 5.39 -4.80
CA PRO A 348 -10.51 6.23 -5.90
C PRO A 348 -9.65 7.48 -6.11
N SER A 349 -9.38 8.27 -5.08
CA SER A 349 -8.53 9.47 -5.17
C SER A 349 -7.06 9.14 -5.40
N GLY A 350 -6.57 8.03 -4.84
CA GLY A 350 -5.20 7.57 -5.01
C GLY A 350 -4.86 7.19 -6.45
N THR A 351 -5.83 6.67 -7.19
CA THR A 351 -5.72 6.31 -8.62
C THR A 351 -6.31 7.37 -9.56
N GLY A 352 -6.91 8.45 -9.01
CA GLY A 352 -7.58 9.50 -9.79
C GLY A 352 -8.97 9.12 -10.31
N LEU A 353 -9.48 7.94 -9.96
CA LEU A 353 -10.80 7.49 -10.39
C LEU A 353 -11.96 8.23 -9.73
N ASP A 354 -11.72 9.05 -8.70
CA ASP A 354 -12.68 10.03 -8.19
C ASP A 354 -13.18 10.97 -9.30
N LEU A 355 -12.28 11.49 -10.14
CA LEU A 355 -12.66 12.34 -11.29
C LEU A 355 -13.52 11.58 -12.31
N PHE A 356 -13.23 10.30 -12.54
CA PHE A 356 -14.07 9.47 -13.40
C PHE A 356 -15.44 9.21 -12.78
N GLY A 357 -15.49 8.97 -11.46
CA GLY A 357 -16.72 8.79 -10.70
C GLY A 357 -17.60 10.04 -10.64
N GLU A 358 -17.00 11.23 -10.55
CA GLU A 358 -17.73 12.49 -10.66
C GLU A 358 -18.37 12.68 -12.04
N ALA A 359 -17.65 12.31 -13.11
CA ALA A 359 -18.15 12.40 -14.48
C ALA A 359 -19.19 11.30 -14.79
N PHE A 360 -19.00 10.09 -14.27
CA PHE A 360 -19.79 8.89 -14.58
C PHE A 360 -20.11 8.06 -13.33
N PRO A 361 -21.00 8.52 -12.43
CA PRO A 361 -21.26 7.88 -11.13
C PRO A 361 -21.72 6.41 -11.23
N SER A 362 -22.38 6.01 -12.31
CA SER A 362 -22.87 4.64 -12.53
C SER A 362 -21.85 3.70 -13.17
N ARG A 363 -20.66 4.20 -13.54
CA ARG A 363 -19.62 3.44 -14.26
C ARG A 363 -18.33 3.28 -13.46
N ILE A 364 -18.34 3.64 -12.18
CA ILE A 364 -17.25 3.38 -11.24
C ILE A 364 -17.68 2.36 -10.20
N PHE A 365 -16.76 1.42 -9.87
CA PHE A 365 -16.96 0.38 -8.88
C PHE A 365 -15.78 0.39 -7.90
N ASP A 366 -16.04 0.76 -6.65
CA ASP A 366 -15.10 0.59 -5.56
C ASP A 366 -15.46 -0.71 -4.80
N VAL A 367 -14.57 -1.68 -4.83
CA VAL A 367 -14.79 -3.01 -4.26
C VAL A 367 -14.26 -3.18 -2.84
N GLY A 368 -13.81 -2.08 -2.20
CA GLY A 368 -13.09 -2.14 -0.93
C GLY A 368 -11.64 -2.61 -1.13
N ILE A 369 -10.92 -2.89 -0.03
CA ILE A 369 -9.52 -3.35 -0.13
C ILE A 369 -9.50 -4.84 -0.50
N ALA A 370 -9.87 -5.15 -1.75
CA ALA A 370 -10.07 -6.50 -2.26
C ALA A 370 -9.58 -6.63 -3.71
N GLU A 371 -8.27 -6.54 -3.92
CA GLU A 371 -7.66 -6.52 -5.26
C GLU A 371 -7.97 -7.78 -6.06
N GLN A 372 -8.03 -8.95 -5.41
CA GLN A 372 -8.42 -10.22 -6.04
C GLN A 372 -9.83 -10.12 -6.63
N HIS A 373 -10.78 -9.62 -5.81
CA HIS A 373 -12.15 -9.38 -6.27
C HIS A 373 -12.20 -8.33 -7.39
N ALA A 374 -11.42 -7.25 -7.30
CA ALA A 374 -11.35 -6.21 -8.33
C ALA A 374 -11.02 -6.79 -9.71
N VAL A 375 -10.02 -7.67 -9.78
CA VAL A 375 -9.57 -8.26 -11.04
C VAL A 375 -10.60 -9.24 -11.59
N THR A 376 -11.13 -10.16 -10.77
CA THR A 376 -12.16 -11.12 -11.22
C THR A 376 -13.46 -10.39 -11.60
N PHE A 377 -13.85 -9.35 -10.85
CA PHE A 377 -15.00 -8.51 -11.17
C PHE A 377 -14.84 -7.79 -12.52
N ALA A 378 -13.64 -7.23 -12.76
CA ALA A 378 -13.30 -6.63 -14.06
C ALA A 378 -13.34 -7.67 -15.20
N ALA A 379 -12.85 -8.89 -14.96
CA ALA A 379 -12.96 -10.00 -15.92
C ALA A 379 -14.43 -10.29 -16.25
N GLY A 380 -15.31 -10.38 -15.23
CA GLY A 380 -16.74 -10.55 -15.42
C GLY A 380 -17.38 -9.43 -16.26
N LEU A 381 -17.02 -8.16 -16.02
CA LEU A 381 -17.49 -7.04 -16.83
C LEU A 381 -17.03 -7.15 -18.30
N ALA A 382 -15.80 -7.62 -18.51
CA ALA A 382 -15.26 -7.80 -19.86
C ALA A 382 -15.98 -8.91 -20.65
N THR A 383 -16.46 -9.98 -19.99
CA THR A 383 -17.25 -11.03 -20.66
C THR A 383 -18.58 -10.53 -21.19
N GLU A 384 -19.13 -9.46 -20.59
CA GLU A 384 -20.38 -8.82 -21.01
C GLU A 384 -20.16 -7.66 -21.99
N GLY A 385 -18.94 -7.53 -22.53
CA GLY A 385 -18.59 -6.55 -23.57
C GLY A 385 -18.25 -5.15 -23.05
N TYR A 386 -18.14 -4.95 -21.73
CA TYR A 386 -17.62 -3.72 -21.15
C TYR A 386 -16.10 -3.63 -21.28
N LYS A 387 -15.57 -2.42 -21.12
CA LYS A 387 -14.14 -2.10 -21.18
C LYS A 387 -13.64 -1.68 -19.80
N PRO A 388 -13.40 -2.63 -18.89
CA PRO A 388 -13.01 -2.31 -17.51
C PRO A 388 -11.56 -1.83 -17.44
N PHE A 389 -11.36 -0.70 -16.76
CA PHE A 389 -10.07 -0.18 -16.30
C PHE A 389 -9.93 -0.48 -14.82
N ALA A 390 -9.19 -1.53 -14.48
CA ALA A 390 -8.88 -1.93 -13.11
C ALA A 390 -7.62 -1.18 -12.64
N ALA A 391 -7.81 0.02 -12.06
CA ALA A 391 -6.71 0.87 -11.62
C ALA A 391 -6.25 0.47 -10.22
N ILE A 392 -5.06 -0.12 -10.14
CA ILE A 392 -4.47 -0.67 -8.92
C ILE A 392 -2.99 -0.24 -8.86
N TYR A 393 -2.49 0.06 -7.65
CA TYR A 393 -1.06 0.33 -7.47
C TYR A 393 -0.22 -0.91 -7.80
N SER A 394 0.96 -0.69 -8.37
CA SER A 394 1.88 -1.77 -8.75
C SER A 394 2.10 -2.79 -7.62
N THR A 395 2.43 -2.33 -6.43
CA THR A 395 2.67 -3.21 -5.27
C THR A 395 1.41 -3.96 -4.82
N PHE A 396 0.21 -3.39 -4.95
CA PHE A 396 -1.05 -4.02 -4.52
C PHE A 396 -1.58 -5.03 -5.54
N LEU A 397 -1.26 -4.85 -6.82
CA LEU A 397 -1.63 -5.81 -7.88
C LEU A 397 -1.02 -7.20 -7.66
N GLN A 398 0.10 -7.29 -6.93
CA GLN A 398 0.70 -8.58 -6.53
C GLN A 398 -0.29 -9.49 -5.81
N ARG A 399 -1.21 -8.93 -5.02
CA ARG A 399 -2.24 -9.71 -4.29
C ARG A 399 -3.23 -10.40 -5.23
N ALA A 400 -3.43 -9.86 -6.43
CA ALA A 400 -4.37 -10.37 -7.42
C ALA A 400 -3.71 -11.09 -8.60
N TYR A 401 -2.44 -11.49 -8.46
CA TYR A 401 -1.69 -12.07 -9.58
C TYR A 401 -2.32 -13.36 -10.11
N ASP A 402 -2.81 -14.24 -9.24
CA ASP A 402 -3.52 -15.45 -9.67
C ASP A 402 -4.75 -15.11 -10.53
N GLN A 403 -5.54 -14.11 -10.14
CA GLN A 403 -6.71 -13.67 -10.89
C GLN A 403 -6.33 -13.04 -12.24
N VAL A 404 -5.20 -12.33 -12.30
CA VAL A 404 -4.66 -11.81 -13.57
C VAL A 404 -4.29 -12.96 -14.50
N VAL A 405 -3.68 -14.02 -13.98
CA VAL A 405 -3.32 -15.22 -14.78
C VAL A 405 -4.56 -16.01 -15.19
N HIS A 406 -5.34 -16.46 -14.20
CA HIS A 406 -6.39 -17.43 -14.40
C HIS A 406 -7.66 -16.80 -14.99
N ASP A 407 -8.13 -15.69 -14.40
CA ASP A 407 -9.43 -15.13 -14.77
C ASP A 407 -9.34 -14.20 -15.99
N VAL A 408 -8.16 -13.62 -16.26
CA VAL A 408 -7.97 -12.66 -17.34
C VAL A 408 -7.12 -13.22 -18.48
N ALA A 409 -5.84 -13.55 -18.22
CA ALA A 409 -4.87 -13.87 -19.29
C ALA A 409 -5.20 -15.18 -20.01
N ILE A 410 -5.50 -16.26 -19.29
CA ILE A 410 -5.87 -17.56 -19.89
C ILE A 410 -7.11 -17.43 -20.76
N GLN A 411 -8.07 -16.61 -20.34
CA GLN A 411 -9.32 -16.38 -21.06
C GLN A 411 -9.21 -15.29 -22.14
N LYS A 412 -8.05 -14.61 -22.24
CA LYS A 412 -7.79 -13.49 -23.17
C LYS A 412 -8.81 -12.34 -23.02
N LEU A 413 -9.30 -12.10 -21.83
CA LEU A 413 -10.29 -11.06 -21.60
C LEU A 413 -9.66 -9.67 -21.68
N PRO A 414 -10.30 -8.71 -22.37
CA PRO A 414 -9.75 -7.38 -22.59
C PRO A 414 -9.92 -6.47 -21.36
N VAL A 415 -9.27 -6.85 -20.26
CA VAL A 415 -9.15 -6.02 -19.05
C VAL A 415 -7.96 -5.06 -19.21
N ARG A 416 -8.17 -3.79 -18.84
CA ARG A 416 -7.14 -2.74 -18.85
C ARG A 416 -6.63 -2.54 -17.43
N PHE A 417 -5.31 -2.57 -17.26
CA PHE A 417 -4.63 -2.40 -15.98
C PHE A 417 -3.81 -1.11 -15.99
N PRO A 418 -4.40 0.03 -15.60
CA PRO A 418 -3.62 1.22 -15.22
C PRO A 418 -2.87 0.93 -13.91
N ILE A 419 -1.54 0.92 -13.96
CA ILE A 419 -0.69 0.56 -12.83
C ILE A 419 -0.01 1.82 -12.33
N ASP A 420 -0.56 2.40 -11.28
CA ASP A 420 -0.01 3.58 -10.62
C ASP A 420 1.10 3.20 -9.63
N ARG A 421 2.00 4.11 -9.28
CA ARG A 421 3.13 3.90 -8.37
C ARG A 421 4.14 2.87 -8.88
N ALA A 422 4.42 2.86 -10.18
CA ALA A 422 5.52 2.09 -10.74
C ALA A 422 6.88 2.64 -10.28
N GLY A 423 7.88 1.79 -10.10
CA GLY A 423 9.21 2.17 -9.64
C GLY A 423 9.29 2.54 -8.17
N PHE A 424 10.22 3.41 -7.81
CA PHE A 424 10.38 3.89 -6.45
C PHE A 424 9.32 4.93 -6.07
N VAL A 425 8.75 4.78 -4.87
CA VAL A 425 7.67 5.66 -4.38
C VAL A 425 8.09 6.61 -3.25
N GLY A 426 9.34 6.51 -2.80
CA GLY A 426 9.90 7.42 -1.81
C GLY A 426 9.56 7.04 -0.37
N ALA A 427 8.80 7.88 0.30
CA ALA A 427 8.61 7.87 1.75
C ALA A 427 7.95 6.59 2.34
N ASP A 428 7.27 5.79 1.54
CA ASP A 428 6.63 4.53 1.97
C ASP A 428 7.56 3.31 1.84
N GLY A 429 8.70 3.46 1.17
CA GLY A 429 9.78 2.49 1.13
C GLY A 429 9.46 1.18 0.43
N ALA A 430 10.17 0.13 0.83
CA ALA A 430 10.17 -1.19 0.20
C ALA A 430 8.78 -1.82 -0.01
N THR A 431 7.85 -1.56 0.89
CA THR A 431 6.50 -2.15 0.85
C THR A 431 5.60 -1.56 -0.23
N HIS A 432 5.94 -0.37 -0.74
CA HIS A 432 5.14 0.35 -1.73
C HIS A 432 5.84 0.54 -3.07
N CYS A 433 7.13 0.18 -3.19
CA CYS A 433 7.85 0.25 -4.47
C CYS A 433 7.23 -0.68 -5.50
N GLY A 434 6.95 -0.14 -6.69
CA GLY A 434 6.39 -0.85 -7.83
C GLY A 434 7.48 -1.51 -8.67
N ALA A 435 8.15 -2.54 -8.12
CA ALA A 435 9.33 -3.15 -8.72
C ALA A 435 9.02 -4.37 -9.60
N PHE A 436 7.90 -5.06 -9.37
CA PHE A 436 7.72 -6.43 -9.87
C PHE A 436 6.68 -6.58 -10.98
N ASP A 437 5.84 -5.56 -11.22
CA ASP A 437 4.71 -5.63 -12.16
C ASP A 437 5.15 -5.97 -13.59
N THR A 438 6.21 -5.37 -14.11
CA THR A 438 6.74 -5.70 -15.44
C THR A 438 7.14 -7.17 -15.50
N THR A 439 7.84 -7.67 -14.47
CA THR A 439 8.33 -9.06 -14.43
C THR A 439 7.17 -10.06 -14.47
N PHE A 440 6.15 -9.91 -13.61
CA PHE A 440 5.09 -10.91 -13.54
C PHE A 440 4.03 -10.74 -14.65
N LEU A 441 3.84 -9.57 -15.23
CA LEU A 441 2.90 -9.37 -16.35
C LEU A 441 3.51 -9.73 -17.69
N ALA A 442 4.77 -9.37 -17.95
CA ALA A 442 5.40 -9.63 -19.24
C ALA A 442 5.68 -11.13 -19.49
N THR A 443 5.66 -11.98 -18.46
CA THR A 443 5.73 -13.45 -18.63
C THR A 443 4.44 -14.06 -19.18
N LEU A 444 3.29 -13.37 -19.05
CA LEU A 444 1.99 -13.94 -19.39
C LEU A 444 1.73 -13.93 -20.91
N PRO A 445 1.33 -15.07 -21.51
CA PRO A 445 0.97 -15.11 -22.94
C PRO A 445 -0.17 -14.16 -23.28
N GLY A 446 -0.07 -13.49 -24.45
CA GLY A 446 -1.14 -12.62 -24.96
C GLY A 446 -1.32 -11.28 -24.21
N PHE A 447 -0.49 -10.99 -23.23
CA PHE A 447 -0.53 -9.73 -22.49
C PHE A 447 0.22 -8.62 -23.23
N VAL A 448 -0.32 -7.39 -23.23
CA VAL A 448 0.40 -6.20 -23.66
C VAL A 448 0.85 -5.42 -22.44
N VAL A 449 2.14 -5.05 -22.37
CA VAL A 449 2.73 -4.34 -21.21
C VAL A 449 3.48 -3.11 -21.69
N MET A 450 3.02 -1.92 -21.25
CA MET A 450 3.55 -0.62 -21.59
C MET A 450 4.09 0.14 -20.37
N ALA A 451 5.03 1.06 -20.59
CA ALA A 451 5.47 2.02 -19.58
C ALA A 451 5.59 3.42 -20.18
N ALA A 452 4.93 4.38 -19.55
CA ALA A 452 4.93 5.77 -19.99
C ALA A 452 6.27 6.43 -19.69
N ALA A 453 6.91 7.01 -20.72
CA ALA A 453 8.16 7.76 -20.58
C ALA A 453 7.92 9.17 -20.01
N ASP A 454 6.76 9.74 -20.26
CA ASP A 454 6.31 11.06 -19.84
C ASP A 454 4.79 11.14 -19.80
N GLU A 455 4.24 12.30 -19.41
CA GLU A 455 2.78 12.52 -19.31
C GLU A 455 2.07 12.51 -20.66
N ALA A 456 2.72 12.87 -21.77
CA ALA A 456 2.15 12.79 -23.11
C ALA A 456 2.03 11.32 -23.57
N GLU A 457 3.06 10.52 -23.34
CA GLU A 457 3.03 9.07 -23.62
C GLU A 457 1.95 8.36 -22.78
N LEU A 458 1.75 8.76 -21.51
CA LEU A 458 0.66 8.21 -20.71
C LEU A 458 -0.71 8.48 -21.37
N ARG A 459 -0.93 9.68 -21.89
CA ARG A 459 -2.18 10.01 -22.60
C ARG A 459 -2.38 9.14 -23.85
N HIS A 460 -1.29 8.87 -24.61
CA HIS A 460 -1.32 7.94 -25.74
C HIS A 460 -1.63 6.50 -25.29
N MET A 461 -1.07 6.04 -24.17
CA MET A 461 -1.28 4.69 -23.64
C MET A 461 -2.71 4.47 -23.12
N VAL A 462 -3.32 5.48 -22.50
CA VAL A 462 -4.75 5.42 -22.11
C VAL A 462 -5.64 5.25 -23.35
N ARG A 463 -5.40 6.04 -24.40
CA ARG A 463 -6.14 5.94 -25.67
C ARG A 463 -5.93 4.59 -26.34
N THR A 464 -4.69 4.09 -26.35
CA THR A 464 -4.35 2.77 -26.89
C THR A 464 -5.09 1.67 -26.15
N ALA A 465 -5.06 1.69 -24.81
CA ALA A 465 -5.75 0.71 -24.00
C ALA A 465 -7.28 0.76 -24.19
N ALA A 466 -7.88 1.95 -24.32
CA ALA A 466 -9.31 2.10 -24.61
C ALA A 466 -9.72 1.49 -25.95
N SER A 467 -8.79 1.48 -26.91
CA SER A 467 -9.02 0.99 -28.29
C SER A 467 -8.64 -0.49 -28.47
N TYR A 468 -7.94 -1.11 -27.51
CA TYR A 468 -7.42 -2.47 -27.63
C TYR A 468 -8.40 -3.48 -27.02
N ASP A 469 -8.94 -4.39 -27.83
CA ASP A 469 -9.94 -5.39 -27.43
C ASP A 469 -9.47 -6.85 -27.66
N ASP A 470 -8.21 -7.08 -28.11
CA ASP A 470 -7.71 -8.43 -28.45
C ASP A 470 -7.21 -9.25 -27.25
N GLY A 471 -7.17 -8.64 -26.05
CA GLY A 471 -6.72 -9.28 -24.83
C GLY A 471 -6.36 -8.30 -23.72
N PRO A 472 -5.71 -8.76 -22.65
CA PRO A 472 -5.34 -7.90 -21.54
C PRO A 472 -4.19 -6.94 -21.91
N ILE A 473 -4.32 -5.70 -21.40
CA ILE A 473 -3.34 -4.65 -21.63
C ILE A 473 -3.05 -3.89 -20.33
N ALA A 474 -1.77 -3.70 -20.02
CA ALA A 474 -1.32 -2.92 -18.87
C ALA A 474 -0.44 -1.75 -19.32
N PHE A 475 -0.55 -0.65 -18.58
CA PHE A 475 0.37 0.48 -18.71
C PHE A 475 0.71 1.02 -17.33
N ARG A 476 2.01 1.22 -17.10
CA ARG A 476 2.55 1.64 -15.81
C ARG A 476 3.08 3.07 -15.85
N TYR A 477 2.92 3.78 -14.74
CA TYR A 477 3.39 5.15 -14.56
C TYR A 477 3.77 5.41 -13.10
N PRO A 478 4.71 6.35 -12.82
CA PRO A 478 5.21 6.56 -11.47
C PRO A 478 4.28 7.43 -10.62
N ARG A 479 4.54 7.43 -9.32
CA ARG A 479 4.07 8.48 -8.42
C ARG A 479 4.82 9.78 -8.68
N GLY A 480 4.11 10.90 -8.80
CA GLY A 480 4.71 12.23 -8.93
C GLY A 480 4.14 13.02 -10.10
N ASN A 481 4.82 14.11 -10.40
CA ASN A 481 4.46 14.99 -11.51
C ASN A 481 5.17 14.56 -12.79
N GLY A 482 4.58 14.92 -13.93
CA GLY A 482 5.21 14.82 -15.23
C GLY A 482 6.47 15.68 -15.33
N VAL A 483 7.13 15.60 -16.47
CA VAL A 483 8.39 16.34 -16.74
C VAL A 483 8.18 17.69 -17.42
N GLY A 484 6.96 18.01 -17.82
CA GLY A 484 6.58 19.28 -18.43
C GLY A 484 6.66 19.29 -19.95
N VAL A 485 6.43 18.13 -20.59
CA VAL A 485 6.33 18.06 -22.06
C VAL A 485 4.97 18.58 -22.55
N ASP A 486 4.95 19.05 -23.80
CA ASP A 486 3.71 19.42 -24.46
C ASP A 486 2.80 18.19 -24.62
N MET A 487 1.62 18.24 -24.04
CA MET A 487 0.63 17.18 -24.15
C MET A 487 -0.36 17.45 -25.28
N PRO A 488 -0.67 16.44 -26.11
CA PRO A 488 -1.76 16.58 -27.07
C PRO A 488 -3.10 16.74 -26.35
N GLU A 489 -4.07 17.38 -26.96
CA GLU A 489 -5.43 17.50 -26.40
C GLU A 489 -6.03 16.11 -26.13
N ARG A 490 -5.78 15.17 -27.04
CA ARG A 490 -6.18 13.76 -26.94
C ARG A 490 -5.02 12.84 -27.33
N GLY A 491 -4.92 11.69 -26.69
CA GLY A 491 -3.94 10.67 -27.05
C GLY A 491 -4.15 10.10 -28.46
N ALA A 492 -3.07 9.70 -29.11
CA ALA A 492 -3.11 8.88 -30.31
C ALA A 492 -3.02 7.40 -29.94
N VAL A 493 -3.60 6.53 -30.76
CA VAL A 493 -3.43 5.08 -30.61
C VAL A 493 -2.02 4.69 -31.05
N LEU A 494 -1.26 4.08 -30.16
CA LEU A 494 0.07 3.57 -30.47
C LEU A 494 -0.02 2.25 -31.22
N GLU A 495 0.89 2.04 -32.16
CA GLU A 495 1.08 0.72 -32.78
C GLU A 495 1.67 -0.24 -31.73
N ILE A 496 0.97 -1.33 -31.46
CA ILE A 496 1.36 -2.31 -30.45
C ILE A 496 2.73 -2.90 -30.79
N GLY A 497 3.66 -2.88 -29.81
CA GLY A 497 5.00 -3.41 -29.98
C GLY A 497 5.95 -2.49 -30.77
N LYS A 498 5.63 -1.20 -30.93
CA LYS A 498 6.52 -0.24 -31.59
C LYS A 498 7.02 0.84 -30.63
N GLY A 499 8.33 0.88 -30.49
CA GLY A 499 9.05 1.95 -29.81
C GLY A 499 9.26 3.17 -30.70
N ARG A 500 10.03 4.15 -30.20
CA ARG A 500 10.43 5.35 -30.94
C ARG A 500 11.89 5.71 -30.67
N VAL A 501 12.58 6.26 -31.66
CA VAL A 501 13.89 6.88 -31.47
C VAL A 501 13.67 8.36 -31.23
N VAL A 502 14.15 8.87 -30.09
CA VAL A 502 14.03 10.28 -29.72
C VAL A 502 15.32 11.08 -30.00
N ARG A 503 16.45 10.37 -30.13
CA ARG A 503 17.73 10.94 -30.53
C ARG A 503 18.53 9.91 -31.31
N GLU A 504 19.10 10.29 -32.44
CA GLU A 504 19.97 9.43 -33.25
C GLU A 504 21.45 9.59 -32.84
N GLY A 505 22.17 8.49 -32.90
CA GLY A 505 23.60 8.39 -32.65
C GLY A 505 24.19 7.16 -33.33
N SER A 506 25.46 6.81 -33.03
CA SER A 506 26.13 5.73 -33.75
C SER A 506 27.07 4.87 -32.90
N LYS A 507 27.36 5.23 -31.65
CA LYS A 507 28.33 4.51 -30.82
C LYS A 507 27.67 3.78 -29.66
N VAL A 508 26.76 4.44 -28.96
CA VAL A 508 26.05 3.95 -27.79
C VAL A 508 24.56 4.01 -28.09
N ALA A 509 23.81 2.98 -27.69
CA ALA A 509 22.36 2.98 -27.67
C ALA A 509 21.86 2.90 -26.22
N LEU A 510 21.01 3.84 -25.82
CA LEU A 510 20.24 3.83 -24.58
C LEU A 510 18.79 3.50 -24.91
N LEU A 511 18.29 2.34 -24.48
CA LEU A 511 16.94 1.88 -24.70
C LEU A 511 16.18 1.94 -23.39
N SER A 512 15.38 3.00 -23.20
CA SER A 512 14.61 3.25 -21.98
C SER A 512 13.24 2.59 -22.04
N PHE A 513 12.80 2.08 -20.91
CA PHE A 513 11.43 1.62 -20.69
C PHE A 513 10.83 2.37 -19.49
N GLY A 514 9.98 3.35 -19.76
CA GLY A 514 9.36 4.23 -18.76
C GLY A 514 10.13 5.53 -18.50
N THR A 515 9.93 6.15 -17.35
CA THR A 515 10.27 7.55 -17.08
C THR A 515 11.77 7.84 -16.99
N ARG A 516 12.65 6.84 -16.96
CA ARG A 516 14.11 7.03 -17.05
C ARG A 516 14.58 7.55 -18.41
N LEU A 517 13.65 7.78 -19.35
CA LEU A 517 13.97 8.38 -20.65
C LEU A 517 14.64 9.74 -20.49
N GLN A 518 14.23 10.57 -19.53
CA GLN A 518 14.84 11.87 -19.27
C GLN A 518 16.30 11.75 -18.81
N ASP A 519 16.58 10.80 -17.91
CA ASP A 519 17.95 10.51 -17.48
C ASP A 519 18.82 9.99 -18.64
N CYS A 520 18.23 9.21 -19.56
CA CYS A 520 18.89 8.76 -20.78
C CYS A 520 19.24 9.94 -21.71
N LEU A 521 18.36 10.93 -21.85
CA LEU A 521 18.61 12.12 -22.65
C LEU A 521 19.74 12.97 -22.06
N ILE A 522 19.73 13.21 -20.75
CA ILE A 522 20.81 13.93 -20.04
C ILE A 522 22.12 13.16 -20.19
N ALA A 523 22.12 11.85 -19.96
CA ALA A 523 23.31 11.01 -20.13
C ALA A 523 23.85 11.04 -21.57
N ALA A 524 22.97 11.08 -22.57
CA ALA A 524 23.39 11.17 -23.97
C ALA A 524 24.05 12.50 -24.33
N GLU A 525 23.69 13.61 -23.65
CA GLU A 525 24.38 14.89 -23.81
C GLU A 525 25.79 14.84 -23.20
N GLU A 526 25.93 14.30 -21.99
CA GLU A 526 27.23 14.13 -21.33
C GLU A 526 28.15 13.18 -22.11
N LEU A 527 27.63 12.06 -22.60
CA LEU A 527 28.38 11.13 -23.46
C LEU A 527 28.79 11.80 -24.78
N GLY A 528 27.89 12.60 -25.37
CA GLY A 528 28.19 13.40 -26.57
C GLY A 528 29.33 14.38 -26.36
N ALA A 529 29.36 15.10 -25.24
CA ALA A 529 30.45 15.98 -24.83
C ALA A 529 31.78 15.21 -24.65
N ALA A 530 31.73 13.93 -24.31
CA ALA A 530 32.89 13.05 -24.23
C ALA A 530 33.27 12.38 -25.56
N GLY A 531 32.60 12.73 -26.68
CA GLY A 531 32.86 12.20 -28.02
C GLY A 531 32.15 10.87 -28.33
N LEU A 532 31.17 10.48 -27.53
CA LEU A 532 30.39 9.26 -27.73
C LEU A 532 29.01 9.60 -28.30
N SER A 533 28.86 9.45 -29.62
CA SER A 533 27.57 9.65 -30.31
C SER A 533 26.54 8.64 -29.83
N THR A 534 25.45 9.10 -29.21
CA THR A 534 24.51 8.26 -28.46
C THR A 534 23.10 8.34 -29.05
N THR A 535 22.54 7.17 -29.40
CA THR A 535 21.12 7.00 -29.71
C THR A 535 20.33 6.86 -28.41
N VAL A 536 19.19 7.55 -28.30
CA VAL A 536 18.22 7.33 -27.22
C VAL A 536 16.90 6.88 -27.83
N ALA A 537 16.39 5.76 -27.37
CA ALA A 537 15.12 5.18 -27.80
C ALA A 537 14.21 4.91 -26.60
N ASP A 538 12.93 5.16 -26.78
CA ASP A 538 11.85 4.79 -25.87
C ASP A 538 11.21 3.49 -26.38
N ALA A 539 11.36 2.44 -25.59
CA ALA A 539 10.83 1.12 -25.93
C ALA A 539 9.31 1.08 -25.93
N ARG A 540 8.63 1.91 -25.11
CA ARG A 540 7.18 1.92 -24.89
C ARG A 540 6.60 0.60 -24.40
N PHE A 541 7.03 -0.55 -24.97
CA PHE A 541 6.50 -1.89 -24.73
C PHE A 541 7.57 -2.83 -24.19
N ALA A 542 7.28 -3.48 -23.07
CA ALA A 542 8.02 -4.66 -22.63
C ALA A 542 7.49 -5.92 -23.31
N LYS A 543 6.22 -5.88 -23.72
CA LYS A 543 5.55 -6.97 -24.45
C LYS A 543 4.40 -6.44 -25.29
N PRO A 544 4.34 -6.78 -26.61
CA PRO A 544 5.45 -7.38 -27.35
C PRO A 544 6.64 -6.41 -27.49
N LEU A 545 7.85 -6.94 -27.67
CA LEU A 545 9.04 -6.12 -27.94
C LEU A 545 8.99 -5.55 -29.35
N ASP A 546 9.57 -4.36 -29.56
CA ASP A 546 9.95 -3.89 -30.90
C ASP A 546 11.25 -4.56 -31.33
N GLU A 547 11.12 -5.77 -31.89
CA GLU A 547 12.25 -6.59 -32.31
C GLU A 547 13.09 -5.91 -33.40
N ASP A 548 12.44 -5.14 -34.32
CA ASP A 548 13.13 -4.44 -35.40
C ASP A 548 13.97 -3.30 -34.86
N LEU A 549 13.45 -2.52 -33.91
CA LEU A 549 14.20 -1.47 -33.23
C LEU A 549 15.40 -2.07 -32.48
N ILE A 550 15.18 -3.11 -31.68
CA ILE A 550 16.23 -3.76 -30.88
C ILE A 550 17.30 -4.33 -31.81
N ARG A 551 16.92 -5.03 -32.90
CA ARG A 551 17.84 -5.58 -33.90
C ARG A 551 18.66 -4.47 -34.57
N ARG A 552 18.04 -3.34 -34.92
CA ARG A 552 18.72 -2.17 -35.47
C ARG A 552 19.76 -1.62 -34.47
N LEU A 553 19.36 -1.37 -33.24
CA LEU A 553 20.26 -0.86 -32.19
C LEU A 553 21.44 -1.80 -31.93
N ALA A 554 21.18 -3.10 -31.87
CA ALA A 554 22.21 -4.10 -31.62
C ALA A 554 23.26 -4.18 -32.76
N ARG A 555 22.83 -4.01 -34.03
CA ARG A 555 23.71 -4.10 -35.19
C ARG A 555 24.50 -2.81 -35.47
N SER A 556 24.00 -1.67 -35.03
CA SER A 556 24.58 -0.36 -35.38
C SER A 556 25.37 0.32 -34.25
N HIS A 557 25.42 -0.28 -33.05
CA HIS A 557 26.10 0.31 -31.91
C HIS A 557 27.06 -0.67 -31.23
N GLU A 558 28.08 -0.18 -30.57
CA GLU A 558 29.04 -0.99 -29.80
C GLU A 558 28.50 -1.35 -28.42
N VAL A 559 27.71 -0.43 -27.82
CA VAL A 559 27.13 -0.60 -26.48
C VAL A 559 25.63 -0.40 -26.56
N LEU A 560 24.87 -1.34 -26.00
CA LEU A 560 23.43 -1.23 -25.75
C LEU A 560 23.17 -1.24 -24.25
N VAL A 561 22.60 -0.19 -23.72
CA VAL A 561 22.16 -0.09 -22.32
C VAL A 561 20.63 -0.10 -22.31
N THR A 562 20.03 -1.05 -21.62
CA THR A 562 18.59 -1.01 -21.31
C THR A 562 18.38 -0.35 -19.94
N VAL A 563 17.39 0.51 -19.78
CA VAL A 563 17.12 1.23 -18.53
C VAL A 563 15.65 1.09 -18.18
N GLU A 564 15.35 0.50 -17.01
CA GLU A 564 13.98 0.32 -16.52
C GLU A 564 13.85 0.53 -15.02
N GLU A 565 12.67 0.91 -14.57
CA GLU A 565 12.29 1.00 -13.15
C GLU A 565 11.62 -0.31 -12.67
N GLY A 566 12.18 -1.44 -13.03
CA GLY A 566 11.71 -2.78 -12.73
C GLY A 566 12.81 -3.65 -12.14
N ALA A 567 12.42 -4.75 -11.48
CA ALA A 567 13.33 -5.76 -10.96
C ALA A 567 13.94 -6.59 -12.09
N VAL A 568 14.98 -7.36 -11.75
CA VAL A 568 15.52 -8.42 -12.61
C VAL A 568 14.39 -9.36 -13.06
N GLY A 569 14.37 -9.72 -14.35
CA GLY A 569 13.29 -10.51 -14.95
C GLY A 569 12.27 -9.68 -15.75
N GLY A 570 12.38 -8.34 -15.71
CA GLY A 570 11.53 -7.41 -16.45
C GLY A 570 11.96 -7.20 -17.91
N PHE A 571 11.81 -5.97 -18.40
CA PHE A 571 12.05 -5.59 -19.79
C PHE A 571 13.45 -5.99 -20.30
N ALA A 572 14.49 -5.66 -19.54
CA ALA A 572 15.87 -5.98 -19.92
C ALA A 572 16.09 -7.49 -20.13
N SER A 573 15.43 -8.34 -19.36
CA SER A 573 15.54 -9.80 -19.49
C SER A 573 14.91 -10.29 -20.79
N HIS A 574 13.77 -9.72 -21.21
CA HIS A 574 13.14 -10.02 -22.49
C HIS A 574 14.03 -9.56 -23.66
N VAL A 575 14.64 -8.38 -23.57
CA VAL A 575 15.61 -7.89 -24.58
C VAL A 575 16.83 -8.82 -24.66
N LEU A 576 17.42 -9.22 -23.54
CA LEU A 576 18.56 -10.14 -23.51
C LEU A 576 18.21 -11.49 -24.11
N GLN A 577 17.05 -12.06 -23.80
CA GLN A 577 16.58 -13.31 -24.37
C GLN A 577 16.41 -13.21 -25.89
N PHE A 578 15.83 -12.12 -26.37
CA PHE A 578 15.70 -11.84 -27.81
C PHE A 578 17.06 -11.74 -28.49
N LEU A 579 18.00 -10.96 -27.95
CA LEU A 579 19.34 -10.79 -28.51
C LEU A 579 20.12 -12.12 -28.55
N ALA A 580 19.99 -12.94 -27.53
CA ALA A 580 20.61 -14.27 -27.47
C ALA A 580 20.00 -15.21 -28.54
N HIS A 581 18.69 -15.25 -28.67
CA HIS A 581 17.97 -16.09 -29.64
C HIS A 581 18.34 -15.72 -31.09
N GLU A 582 18.49 -14.44 -31.38
CA GLU A 582 18.87 -13.91 -32.69
C GLU A 582 20.38 -13.97 -32.99
N GLY A 583 21.22 -14.49 -32.05
CA GLY A 583 22.67 -14.54 -32.20
C GLY A 583 23.36 -13.18 -32.19
N LEU A 584 22.66 -12.11 -31.79
CA LEU A 584 23.18 -10.74 -31.81
C LEU A 584 24.22 -10.45 -30.73
N LEU A 585 24.34 -11.31 -29.72
CA LEU A 585 25.39 -11.21 -28.70
C LEU A 585 26.77 -11.70 -29.18
N GLU A 586 26.82 -12.46 -30.28
CA GLU A 586 28.06 -13.04 -30.81
C GLU A 586 28.88 -12.02 -31.63
N SER A 587 28.30 -10.87 -32.00
CA SER A 587 28.93 -9.85 -32.84
C SER A 587 29.83 -8.86 -32.08
N GLY A 588 30.08 -9.08 -30.77
CA GLY A 588 30.89 -8.18 -29.93
C GLY A 588 30.10 -7.03 -29.30
N LEU A 589 28.79 -7.01 -29.43
CA LEU A 589 27.90 -6.06 -28.76
C LEU A 589 28.04 -6.18 -27.24
N LYS A 590 28.26 -5.04 -26.59
CA LYS A 590 28.33 -4.94 -25.13
C LYS A 590 26.98 -4.54 -24.58
N VAL A 591 26.22 -5.47 -24.01
CA VAL A 591 24.91 -5.19 -23.41
C VAL A 591 25.05 -4.94 -21.91
N ARG A 592 24.38 -3.90 -21.39
CA ARG A 592 24.34 -3.55 -19.97
C ARG A 592 22.90 -3.27 -19.54
N PRO A 593 22.24 -4.19 -18.79
CA PRO A 593 20.96 -3.91 -18.17
C PRO A 593 21.13 -3.00 -16.96
N LEU A 594 20.33 -1.94 -16.88
CA LEU A 594 20.15 -1.12 -15.71
C LEU A 594 18.72 -1.34 -15.19
N VAL A 595 18.62 -1.93 -14.02
CA VAL A 595 17.38 -2.34 -13.34
C VAL A 595 17.46 -1.94 -11.87
N LEU A 596 16.36 -2.01 -11.15
CA LEU A 596 16.36 -1.86 -9.70
C LEU A 596 17.26 -2.92 -9.04
N PRO A 597 17.97 -2.59 -7.96
CA PRO A 597 18.86 -3.53 -7.28
C PRO A 597 18.07 -4.73 -6.73
N ASP A 598 18.71 -5.89 -6.66
CA ASP A 598 18.18 -7.10 -6.02
C ASP A 598 18.17 -6.96 -4.49
N ALA A 599 17.43 -5.94 -4.01
CA ALA A 599 17.28 -5.61 -2.60
C ALA A 599 15.98 -4.83 -2.36
N PHE A 600 15.39 -5.03 -1.20
CA PHE A 600 14.29 -4.18 -0.75
C PHE A 600 14.83 -2.83 -0.28
N THR A 601 14.63 -1.80 -1.10
CA THR A 601 15.18 -0.45 -0.87
C THR A 601 14.35 0.30 0.17
N ASP A 602 15.01 0.82 1.20
CA ASP A 602 14.40 1.64 2.24
C ASP A 602 13.89 2.99 1.69
N HIS A 603 13.06 3.64 2.50
CA HIS A 603 12.47 4.93 2.15
C HIS A 603 13.51 6.05 2.13
N ALA A 604 13.46 6.82 1.05
CA ALA A 604 14.23 8.05 0.83
C ALA A 604 13.48 8.94 -0.18
N LYS A 605 14.07 10.04 -0.62
CA LYS A 605 13.54 10.77 -1.77
C LYS A 605 13.73 9.93 -3.04
N PRO A 606 12.76 9.89 -3.97
CA PRO A 606 12.86 9.08 -5.19
C PRO A 606 14.15 9.34 -5.99
N GLU A 607 14.57 10.61 -6.11
CA GLU A 607 15.77 10.99 -6.85
C GLU A 607 17.03 10.32 -6.27
N LYS A 608 17.13 10.29 -4.93
CA LYS A 608 18.22 9.61 -4.25
C LYS A 608 18.14 8.09 -4.43
N MET A 609 16.97 7.51 -4.33
CA MET A 609 16.77 6.06 -4.51
C MET A 609 17.23 5.64 -5.93
N TYR A 610 16.91 6.43 -6.96
CA TYR A 610 17.36 6.16 -8.33
C TYR A 610 18.85 6.38 -8.50
N ALA A 611 19.46 7.41 -7.89
CA ALA A 611 20.90 7.65 -7.91
C ALA A 611 21.67 6.49 -7.23
N ASP A 612 21.20 6.03 -6.07
CA ASP A 612 21.78 4.88 -5.36
C ASP A 612 21.66 3.57 -6.17
N ALA A 613 20.59 3.42 -6.94
CA ALA A 613 20.40 2.31 -7.89
C ALA A 613 21.22 2.46 -9.19
N GLY A 614 21.85 3.59 -9.43
CA GLY A 614 22.59 3.89 -10.66
C GLY A 614 21.68 4.07 -11.89
N LEU A 615 20.43 4.45 -11.67
CA LEU A 615 19.40 4.67 -12.70
C LEU A 615 19.22 6.16 -13.06
N ASP A 616 20.04 7.04 -12.48
CA ASP A 616 20.16 8.44 -12.86
C ASP A 616 21.13 8.63 -14.04
N ALA A 617 21.22 9.84 -14.57
CA ALA A 617 22.08 10.16 -15.70
C ALA A 617 23.56 9.81 -15.42
N ALA A 618 24.08 10.12 -14.23
CA ALA A 618 25.46 9.82 -13.85
C ALA A 618 25.72 8.29 -13.80
N GLY A 619 24.79 7.52 -13.27
CA GLY A 619 24.88 6.04 -13.25
C GLY A 619 24.88 5.43 -14.65
N ILE A 620 24.05 5.97 -15.56
CA ILE A 620 24.00 5.56 -16.97
C ILE A 620 25.34 5.86 -17.65
N VAL A 621 25.88 7.08 -17.51
CA VAL A 621 27.16 7.50 -18.07
C VAL A 621 28.30 6.62 -17.56
N ARG A 622 28.36 6.38 -16.25
CA ARG A 622 29.34 5.51 -15.61
C ARG A 622 29.29 4.09 -16.19
N THR A 623 28.10 3.53 -16.37
CA THR A 623 27.89 2.21 -16.95
C THR A 623 28.41 2.11 -18.37
N VAL A 624 28.18 3.13 -19.21
CA VAL A 624 28.72 3.19 -20.57
C VAL A 624 30.25 3.24 -20.56
N PHE A 625 30.87 4.09 -19.72
CA PHE A 625 32.34 4.15 -19.63
C PHE A 625 32.95 2.82 -19.17
N ILE A 626 32.35 2.14 -18.20
CA ILE A 626 32.79 0.79 -17.79
C ILE A 626 32.69 -0.21 -18.95
N ALA A 627 31.58 -0.20 -19.69
CA ALA A 627 31.38 -1.08 -20.85
C ALA A 627 32.45 -0.87 -21.94
N LEU A 628 32.89 0.38 -22.12
CA LEU A 628 33.93 0.75 -23.09
C LEU A 628 35.37 0.57 -22.57
N GLY A 629 35.57 0.20 -21.28
CA GLY A 629 36.89 0.06 -20.68
C GLY A 629 37.53 1.38 -20.21
N HIS A 630 36.76 2.46 -20.13
CA HIS A 630 37.24 3.80 -19.74
C HIS A 630 37.14 3.98 -18.21
N THR A 631 37.83 3.15 -17.43
CA THR A 631 37.69 3.08 -15.95
C THR A 631 38.00 4.41 -15.24
N ALA A 632 38.98 5.15 -15.70
CA ALA A 632 39.34 6.46 -15.12
C ALA A 632 38.27 7.55 -15.35
N ARG A 633 37.51 7.45 -16.44
CA ARG A 633 36.35 8.34 -16.70
C ARG A 633 35.12 7.91 -15.92
N ALA A 634 34.93 6.60 -15.76
CA ALA A 634 33.83 6.05 -14.95
C ALA A 634 33.91 6.44 -13.47
N GLN A 635 35.13 6.66 -12.94
CA GLN A 635 35.33 7.13 -11.55
C GLN A 635 35.02 8.62 -11.34
N ARG A 636 34.93 9.40 -12.41
CA ARG A 636 34.64 10.84 -12.37
C ARG A 636 33.17 11.18 -12.74
N ALA A 637 32.47 10.24 -13.32
CA ALA A 637 31.04 10.30 -13.61
C ALA A 637 30.22 9.72 -12.43
#